data_2e02460d907ffe09db312fff05ad71e8
#
_entry.id   2e02460d907ffe09db312fff05ad71e8
#
_cell.length_a   1.000
_cell.length_b   1.000
_cell.length_c   1.000
_cell.angle_alpha   90.00
_cell.angle_beta   90.00
_cell.angle_gamma   90.00
#
_symmetry.space_group_name_H-M   'P 1'
#
loop_
_entity.id
_entity.type
_entity.pdbx_description
1 polymer ?
#
loop_
_entity_poly.entity_id
_entity_poly.type
_entity_poly.pdbx_seq_one_letter_code
_entity_poly.pdbx_strand_id
1 'polypeptide(L)'
;PGSYLVEFHSDPATPASKLEHVQFLQHAAAAGIPMRVRNSFRRLFNGVAIDLPNTRHLSRLAALPAVRRTWPMQMRHRSTAIPSSNVAPNLMFAHRHTGVDKAHSELGLNGTGIKVGIIDTGVDYMHPDLGGCWKTPGCPFQYGSDFVGNGYDSATAPFPQPGPDPRDTCDGHGTHVAGIIAAHGPSVRGVAPGVTLGVYRIFGCPGNGTGQAADDVILKAMEAAHADRMDVINMSFGGGSGWSEDPLSVAASRLVQDGIVVVASTGNDGANGLYTSGSPGLGVGVINVASFDNWMITSMSIDIVGADRSFSIVHSSPGNSKYRFVFEAPTSVVAPVDSTGSAEACAPFAGAFAGQIVLVKRGNCTFVEKATHAQNAGAAGVMVYNNEPELMSPSSVGANVTIPLVVIKSDDGQAILDELKHGPVAASATNRTMSVSSPTGGQISHFSSWGPDPELQLTPAVGAPGGNIFSTFPLALGGYTSLSGTSMASPYVAGMAALLLQSRAGSVGTAEVRRLILETARPAPDTNSTGLLSPLRQGSGLVDIWDSLSALATVEPSQLSLNYTAPGPDGARSGFGQAVRTLTVRNHSPTSAMALSVVHLAANSVSSHFANGSFAAPPRAWPESAAAQVPHDTLPSAVVESPALPITVPPGAEQTVTVRITAPAGLGASEGWFYSGYLRFSLLWADQNGTAQTLHVPYMGFLGDYTQQDVLAVPSEGFPYITMRGSPEPLADDSHVSIDAAHHVAVHYRLEHPTRLLQMQLVDDANSTHGYLPYGYLEYVGRNYQTSRARFSNSTINGTLFEDTDLTRPVDIKPGAYRVRLSALRPLRDPRDPDGFQVWHSSRFIVDSVSLAKNATGAQPTDDDDDFGDDGSGSNGRLFRP
;
A
#
# COMPACT_ATOMS: atom_id res chain seq x y z
N PRO A 1 21.54 18.25 9.15
CA PRO A 1 20.53 18.98 8.38
C PRO A 1 19.23 18.18 8.29
N GLY A 2 18.06 18.83 8.33
CA GLY A 2 16.77 18.19 8.23
C GLY A 2 15.88 18.93 7.25
N SER A 3 15.01 18.18 6.54
CA SER A 3 14.00 18.74 5.64
C SER A 3 12.62 18.63 6.30
N TYR A 4 11.83 19.70 6.21
CA TYR A 4 10.54 19.79 6.88
C TYR A 4 9.49 20.46 5.99
N LEU A 5 8.22 20.00 6.13
CA LEU A 5 7.06 20.76 5.74
C LEU A 5 6.63 21.63 6.93
N VAL A 6 6.45 22.92 6.72
CA VAL A 6 5.98 23.88 7.72
C VAL A 6 4.57 24.30 7.33
N GLU A 7 3.60 23.92 8.15
CA GLU A 7 2.18 24.23 7.96
C GLU A 7 1.83 25.54 8.67
N PHE A 8 1.05 26.39 8.02
CA PHE A 8 0.52 27.65 8.59
C PHE A 8 -0.94 27.49 9.04
N HIS A 9 -1.45 28.49 9.80
CA HIS A 9 -2.76 28.38 10.46
C HIS A 9 -3.95 28.52 9.52
N SER A 10 -3.85 29.42 8.53
CA SER A 10 -4.98 29.75 7.67
C SER A 10 -5.24 28.69 6.59
N ASP A 11 -6.47 28.62 6.10
CA ASP A 11 -6.76 27.79 4.93
C ASP A 11 -6.01 28.31 3.70
N PRO A 12 -5.57 27.39 2.82
CA PRO A 12 -4.93 27.75 1.56
C PRO A 12 -5.81 28.71 0.71
N ALA A 13 -5.17 29.42 -0.22
CA ALA A 13 -5.82 30.38 -1.14
C ALA A 13 -6.54 31.58 -0.51
N THR A 14 -6.52 31.74 0.80
CA THR A 14 -7.09 32.91 1.50
C THR A 14 -6.13 34.11 1.48
N PRO A 15 -6.63 35.38 1.64
CA PRO A 15 -5.74 36.51 1.83
C PRO A 15 -4.84 36.36 3.06
N ALA A 16 -5.34 35.75 4.13
CA ALA A 16 -4.57 35.47 5.35
C ALA A 16 -3.37 34.57 5.09
N SER A 17 -3.54 33.50 4.29
CA SER A 17 -2.45 32.59 3.95
C SER A 17 -1.29 33.31 3.25
N LYS A 18 -1.60 34.29 2.36
CA LYS A 18 -0.56 35.07 1.69
C LYS A 18 0.24 35.91 2.68
N LEU A 19 -0.42 36.46 3.69
CA LEU A 19 0.23 37.23 4.75
C LEU A 19 1.12 36.36 5.62
N GLU A 20 0.65 35.17 5.99
CA GLU A 20 1.42 34.22 6.80
C GLU A 20 2.75 33.84 6.14
N HIS A 21 2.78 33.58 4.81
CA HIS A 21 4.02 33.31 4.09
C HIS A 21 5.03 34.47 4.20
N VAL A 22 4.57 35.73 4.11
CA VAL A 22 5.45 36.88 4.24
C VAL A 22 5.94 37.03 5.69
N GLN A 23 5.03 36.92 6.66
CA GLN A 23 5.34 37.01 8.07
C GLN A 23 6.32 35.89 8.50
N PHE A 24 6.12 34.67 8.06
CA PHE A 24 7.01 33.56 8.35
C PHE A 24 8.44 33.86 7.91
N LEU A 25 8.65 34.33 6.67
CA LEU A 25 9.98 34.63 6.16
C LEU A 25 10.62 35.80 6.91
N GLN A 26 9.83 36.84 7.23
CA GLN A 26 10.31 38.01 8.02
C GLN A 26 10.70 37.59 9.45
N HIS A 27 9.84 36.85 10.14
CA HIS A 27 10.09 36.40 11.50
C HIS A 27 11.27 35.41 11.58
N ALA A 28 11.39 34.47 10.63
CA ALA A 28 12.51 33.56 10.56
C ALA A 28 13.84 34.30 10.34
N ALA A 29 13.87 35.30 9.46
CA ALA A 29 15.04 36.14 9.24
C ALA A 29 15.38 36.97 10.48
N ALA A 30 14.40 37.64 11.11
CA ALA A 30 14.60 38.39 12.35
C ALA A 30 15.07 37.53 13.52
N ALA A 31 14.61 36.27 13.57
CA ALA A 31 15.06 35.30 14.54
C ALA A 31 16.45 34.70 14.22
N GLY A 32 17.06 35.04 13.09
CA GLY A 32 18.35 34.53 12.66
C GLY A 32 18.34 33.01 12.42
N ILE A 33 17.24 32.47 11.86
CA ILE A 33 17.09 31.05 11.55
C ILE A 33 17.61 30.81 10.12
N PRO A 34 18.77 30.16 9.95
CA PRO A 34 19.27 29.82 8.62
C PRO A 34 18.40 28.70 8.04
N MET A 35 17.77 28.93 6.90
CA MET A 35 16.98 27.93 6.20
C MET A 35 17.02 28.16 4.69
N ARG A 36 16.80 27.10 3.94
CA ARG A 36 16.54 27.16 2.50
C ARG A 36 15.10 26.76 2.24
N VAL A 37 14.32 27.63 1.63
CA VAL A 37 12.98 27.28 1.16
C VAL A 37 13.12 26.48 -0.14
N ARG A 38 12.59 25.26 -0.15
CA ARG A 38 12.52 24.34 -1.30
C ARG A 38 11.31 24.67 -2.18
N ASN A 39 10.14 24.69 -1.55
CA ASN A 39 8.85 24.91 -2.20
C ASN A 39 7.92 25.74 -1.31
N SER A 40 6.99 26.48 -1.94
CA SER A 40 5.90 27.19 -1.26
C SER A 40 4.57 26.70 -1.81
N PHE A 41 3.62 26.39 -0.94
CA PHE A 41 2.30 25.84 -1.24
C PHE A 41 1.21 26.80 -0.79
N ARG A 42 0.20 27.02 -1.63
CA ARG A 42 -0.85 28.00 -1.36
C ARG A 42 -2.23 27.60 -1.86
N ARG A 43 -2.41 26.34 -2.27
CA ARG A 43 -3.68 25.83 -2.80
C ARG A 43 -4.19 24.64 -2.01
N LEU A 44 -3.46 23.55 -1.99
CA LEU A 44 -3.84 22.34 -1.30
C LEU A 44 -3.20 22.24 0.09
N PHE A 45 -2.08 22.91 0.28
CA PHE A 45 -1.37 23.02 1.55
C PHE A 45 -1.00 24.49 1.77
N ASN A 46 -1.18 25.00 2.98
CA ASN A 46 -0.75 26.36 3.31
C ASN A 46 0.55 26.28 4.09
N GLY A 47 1.67 26.50 3.42
CA GLY A 47 2.97 26.37 4.06
C GLY A 47 4.15 26.34 3.10
N VAL A 48 5.29 25.92 3.64
CA VAL A 48 6.55 25.84 2.89
C VAL A 48 7.29 24.52 3.18
N ALA A 49 8.01 24.01 2.20
CA ALA A 49 9.03 23.00 2.41
C ALA A 49 10.38 23.68 2.60
N ILE A 50 11.13 23.30 3.61
CA ILE A 50 12.40 23.90 3.96
C ILE A 50 13.47 22.88 4.24
N ASP A 51 14.73 23.26 4.01
CA ASP A 51 15.92 22.58 4.54
C ASP A 51 16.50 23.43 5.68
N LEU A 52 16.74 22.82 6.83
CA LEU A 52 17.46 23.41 7.96
C LEU A 52 18.87 22.81 8.01
N PRO A 53 19.92 23.64 7.89
CA PRO A 53 21.31 23.17 8.04
C PRO A 53 21.59 22.57 9.41
N ASN A 54 20.84 22.99 10.42
CA ASN A 54 20.92 22.48 11.77
C ASN A 54 19.53 22.41 12.42
N THR A 55 19.15 21.22 12.84
CA THR A 55 17.84 20.93 13.45
C THR A 55 17.60 21.67 14.75
N ARG A 56 18.64 22.17 15.44
CA ARG A 56 18.52 23.04 16.65
C ARG A 56 17.67 24.31 16.40
N HIS A 57 17.40 24.68 15.17
CA HIS A 57 16.56 25.83 14.85
C HIS A 57 15.08 25.47 14.71
N LEU A 58 14.73 24.18 14.76
CA LEU A 58 13.36 23.71 14.52
C LEU A 58 12.36 24.26 15.56
N SER A 59 12.70 24.23 16.86
CA SER A 59 11.81 24.79 17.92
C SER A 59 11.58 26.29 17.77
N ARG A 60 12.63 27.03 17.42
CA ARG A 60 12.50 28.46 17.20
C ARG A 60 11.64 28.76 15.97
N LEU A 61 11.71 27.88 14.98
CA LEU A 61 10.87 27.94 13.78
C LEU A 61 9.44 27.55 14.09
N ALA A 62 9.23 26.46 14.82
CA ALA A 62 7.90 25.99 15.24
C ALA A 62 7.18 27.00 16.15
N ALA A 63 7.93 27.78 16.93
CA ALA A 63 7.41 28.84 17.80
C ALA A 63 7.06 30.16 17.06
N LEU A 64 7.31 30.26 15.75
CA LEU A 64 6.94 31.46 14.98
C LEU A 64 5.42 31.60 14.88
N PRO A 65 4.85 32.81 15.02
CA PRO A 65 3.39 33.01 15.08
C PRO A 65 2.61 32.50 13.87
N ALA A 66 3.24 32.43 12.71
CA ALA A 66 2.60 31.91 11.50
C ALA A 66 2.56 30.36 11.43
N VAL A 67 3.37 29.68 12.23
CA VAL A 67 3.53 28.23 12.17
C VAL A 67 2.48 27.54 13.01
N ARG A 68 1.67 26.72 12.38
CA ARG A 68 0.72 25.81 13.02
C ARG A 68 1.41 24.52 13.45
N ARG A 69 2.22 23.96 12.54
CA ARG A 69 2.88 22.67 12.74
C ARG A 69 4.09 22.50 11.81
N THR A 70 5.02 21.67 12.22
CA THR A 70 6.14 21.21 11.40
C THR A 70 6.03 19.70 11.22
N TRP A 71 6.25 19.23 9.99
CA TRP A 71 6.25 17.83 9.65
C TRP A 71 7.62 17.44 9.13
N PRO A 72 8.24 16.37 9.63
CA PRO A 72 9.43 15.80 8.99
C PRO A 72 9.10 15.42 7.54
N MET A 73 10.00 15.73 6.60
CA MET A 73 9.84 15.34 5.20
C MET A 73 9.85 13.82 5.10
N GLN A 74 8.77 13.24 4.62
CA GLN A 74 8.69 11.81 4.37
C GLN A 74 9.02 11.48 2.92
N MET A 75 9.49 10.25 2.71
CA MET A 75 9.78 9.69 1.41
C MET A 75 8.73 8.66 1.07
N ARG A 76 8.09 8.81 -0.08
CA ARG A 76 7.08 7.87 -0.54
C ARG A 76 7.67 6.99 -1.62
N HIS A 77 7.41 5.72 -1.51
CA HIS A 77 7.80 4.74 -2.52
C HIS A 77 6.68 4.62 -3.55
N ARG A 78 7.05 4.40 -4.81
CA ARG A 78 6.12 3.76 -5.72
C ARG A 78 5.78 2.39 -5.11
N SER A 79 4.53 1.99 -5.17
CA SER A 79 4.16 0.63 -4.78
C SER A 79 4.91 -0.32 -5.71
N THR A 80 5.78 -1.18 -5.17
CA THR A 80 6.58 -2.12 -5.97
C THR A 80 5.63 -3.00 -6.76
N ALA A 81 5.54 -2.75 -8.06
CA ALA A 81 4.80 -3.63 -8.94
C ALA A 81 5.58 -4.93 -9.07
N ILE A 82 4.91 -6.04 -8.84
CA ILE A 82 5.50 -7.37 -8.98
C ILE A 82 5.50 -7.69 -10.49
N PRO A 83 6.66 -7.79 -11.16
CA PRO A 83 6.69 -8.14 -12.56
C PRO A 83 6.11 -9.53 -12.76
N SER A 84 5.09 -9.66 -13.58
CA SER A 84 4.65 -10.91 -14.14
C SER A 84 5.06 -10.96 -15.61
N SER A 85 5.55 -12.09 -16.08
CA SER A 85 6.18 -12.20 -17.39
C SER A 85 5.22 -11.94 -18.56
N ASN A 86 5.74 -11.31 -19.58
CA ASN A 86 5.18 -10.85 -20.86
C ASN A 86 4.09 -11.74 -21.51
N VAL A 87 3.03 -11.19 -21.90
CA VAL A 87 2.34 -10.62 -23.07
C VAL A 87 1.13 -11.42 -23.59
N ALA A 88 -0.01 -10.84 -23.62
CA ALA A 88 -1.12 -10.74 -24.59
C ALA A 88 -2.39 -10.22 -23.88
N PRO A 89 -3.39 -9.66 -24.58
CA PRO A 89 -4.38 -8.75 -23.96
C PRO A 89 -5.25 -9.45 -22.91
N ASN A 90 -4.87 -9.34 -21.63
CA ASN A 90 -5.66 -9.88 -20.54
C ASN A 90 -6.54 -8.84 -19.84
N LEU A 91 -6.35 -7.54 -20.12
CA LEU A 91 -7.20 -6.48 -19.59
C LEU A 91 -8.66 -6.64 -20.06
N MET A 92 -8.89 -7.23 -21.23
CA MET A 92 -10.23 -7.57 -21.72
C MET A 92 -10.98 -8.55 -20.80
N PHE A 93 -10.29 -9.47 -20.12
CA PHE A 93 -10.94 -10.36 -19.14
C PHE A 93 -11.39 -9.58 -17.91
N ALA A 94 -10.55 -8.67 -17.42
CA ALA A 94 -10.93 -7.73 -16.36
C ALA A 94 -12.17 -6.91 -16.80
N HIS A 95 -12.20 -6.39 -18.04
CA HIS A 95 -13.32 -5.61 -18.57
C HIS A 95 -14.64 -6.38 -18.58
N ARG A 96 -14.62 -7.66 -18.95
CA ARG A 96 -15.81 -8.53 -18.94
C ARG A 96 -16.40 -8.72 -17.54
N HIS A 97 -15.52 -8.90 -16.56
CA HIS A 97 -15.94 -9.17 -15.18
C HIS A 97 -16.36 -7.92 -14.40
N THR A 98 -15.98 -6.74 -14.87
CA THR A 98 -16.32 -5.45 -14.27
C THR A 98 -17.30 -4.62 -15.13
N GLY A 99 -17.78 -5.16 -16.26
CA GLY A 99 -18.76 -4.51 -17.11
C GLY A 99 -18.22 -3.36 -17.99
N VAL A 100 -16.89 -3.14 -18.04
CA VAL A 100 -16.28 -2.11 -18.90
C VAL A 100 -16.52 -2.38 -20.38
N ASP A 101 -16.48 -3.65 -20.81
CA ASP A 101 -16.78 -4.05 -22.19
C ASP A 101 -18.19 -3.66 -22.63
N LYS A 102 -19.18 -3.83 -21.74
CA LYS A 102 -20.56 -3.39 -21.97
C LYS A 102 -20.70 -1.88 -22.01
N ALA A 103 -20.02 -1.15 -21.10
CA ALA A 103 -20.00 0.30 -21.13
C ALA A 103 -19.48 0.84 -22.46
N HIS A 104 -18.44 0.20 -23.04
CA HIS A 104 -17.92 0.55 -24.38
C HIS A 104 -18.88 0.17 -25.52
N SER A 105 -19.38 -1.07 -25.51
CA SER A 105 -20.13 -1.63 -26.67
C SER A 105 -21.58 -1.20 -26.71
N GLU A 106 -22.25 -1.10 -25.54
CA GLU A 106 -23.68 -0.83 -25.46
C GLU A 106 -24.02 0.66 -25.26
N LEU A 107 -23.13 1.37 -24.48
CA LEU A 107 -23.37 2.79 -24.18
C LEU A 107 -22.43 3.74 -24.94
N GLY A 108 -21.43 3.22 -25.68
CA GLY A 108 -20.47 4.04 -26.42
C GLY A 108 -19.57 4.91 -25.51
N LEU A 109 -19.51 4.62 -24.21
CA LEU A 109 -18.70 5.38 -23.27
C LEU A 109 -17.23 5.04 -23.41
N ASN A 110 -16.36 6.05 -23.42
CA ASN A 110 -14.91 5.89 -23.53
C ASN A 110 -14.12 6.95 -22.76
N GLY A 111 -14.78 7.78 -21.96
CA GLY A 111 -14.17 8.87 -21.19
C GLY A 111 -13.97 10.18 -21.96
N THR A 112 -14.49 10.30 -23.18
CA THR A 112 -14.37 11.55 -23.99
C THR A 112 -14.87 12.77 -23.21
N GLY A 113 -14.07 13.86 -23.22
CA GLY A 113 -14.37 15.11 -22.54
C GLY A 113 -13.89 15.17 -21.10
N ILE A 114 -13.37 14.08 -20.53
CA ILE A 114 -12.87 14.00 -19.15
C ILE A 114 -11.33 14.07 -19.13
N LYS A 115 -10.79 14.80 -18.16
CA LYS A 115 -9.35 14.93 -17.93
C LYS A 115 -8.91 14.04 -16.79
N VAL A 116 -7.91 13.20 -17.01
CA VAL A 116 -7.33 12.33 -16.00
C VAL A 116 -5.86 12.68 -15.78
N GLY A 117 -5.50 13.07 -14.56
CA GLY A 117 -4.13 13.32 -14.13
C GLY A 117 -3.45 12.08 -13.58
N ILE A 118 -2.25 11.79 -14.03
CA ILE A 118 -1.40 10.68 -13.56
C ILE A 118 -0.20 11.28 -12.84
N ILE A 119 -0.12 11.10 -11.53
CA ILE A 119 1.04 11.48 -10.72
C ILE A 119 1.85 10.21 -10.47
N ASP A 120 3.02 10.06 -11.17
CA ASP A 120 3.77 8.80 -11.21
C ASP A 120 5.21 9.00 -11.73
N THR A 121 5.86 7.94 -12.29
CA THR A 121 7.21 7.94 -12.86
C THR A 121 7.34 8.70 -14.19
N GLY A 122 6.27 9.28 -14.70
CA GLY A 122 6.18 9.77 -16.06
C GLY A 122 5.52 8.75 -16.98
N VAL A 123 5.42 9.04 -18.28
CA VAL A 123 4.80 8.17 -19.29
C VAL A 123 5.58 8.23 -20.59
N ASP A 124 5.88 7.08 -21.20
CA ASP A 124 6.35 7.05 -22.60
C ASP A 124 5.16 7.29 -23.55
N TYR A 125 4.73 8.53 -23.66
CA TYR A 125 3.63 8.95 -24.52
C TYR A 125 3.89 8.75 -26.03
N MET A 126 5.13 8.37 -26.41
CA MET A 126 5.46 7.98 -27.77
C MET A 126 5.02 6.54 -28.11
N HIS A 127 4.51 5.79 -27.11
CA HIS A 127 3.94 4.47 -27.35
C HIS A 127 2.73 4.55 -28.30
N PRO A 128 2.66 3.71 -29.37
CA PRO A 128 1.56 3.78 -30.37
C PRO A 128 0.17 3.66 -29.75
N ASP A 129 -0.02 2.72 -28.81
CA ASP A 129 -1.33 2.51 -28.14
C ASP A 129 -1.70 3.66 -27.19
N LEU A 130 -0.78 4.59 -26.92
CA LEU A 130 -0.99 5.82 -26.17
C LEU A 130 -1.07 7.08 -27.05
N GLY A 131 -1.09 6.91 -28.38
CA GLY A 131 -1.28 8.00 -29.34
C GLY A 131 0.01 8.53 -29.95
N GLY A 132 1.21 8.20 -29.46
CA GLY A 132 2.49 8.54 -30.08
C GLY A 132 2.81 10.05 -30.16
N CYS A 133 2.31 10.87 -29.24
CA CYS A 133 2.39 12.34 -29.32
C CYS A 133 2.37 13.03 -27.95
N TRP A 134 2.80 14.32 -27.94
CA TRP A 134 2.81 15.16 -26.74
C TRP A 134 2.37 16.60 -27.09
N LYS A 135 1.34 17.12 -26.42
CA LYS A 135 0.85 18.51 -26.49
C LYS A 135 0.60 19.04 -27.92
N THR A 136 0.24 18.15 -28.86
CA THR A 136 -0.18 18.52 -30.20
C THR A 136 -1.70 18.41 -30.34
N PRO A 137 -2.35 19.12 -31.28
CA PRO A 137 -3.79 18.98 -31.50
C PRO A 137 -4.20 17.54 -31.78
N GLY A 138 -5.22 17.06 -31.05
CA GLY A 138 -5.70 15.68 -31.16
C GLY A 138 -4.93 14.64 -30.33
N CYS A 139 -3.82 15.03 -29.69
CA CYS A 139 -3.07 14.16 -28.81
C CYS A 139 -3.82 13.94 -27.48
N PRO A 140 -3.84 12.71 -26.92
CA PRO A 140 -4.42 12.49 -25.60
C PRO A 140 -3.69 13.25 -24.49
N PHE A 141 -2.36 13.39 -24.59
CA PHE A 141 -1.50 14.03 -23.58
C PHE A 141 -1.40 15.54 -23.82
N GLN A 142 -2.12 16.33 -23.01
CA GLN A 142 -2.19 17.78 -23.15
C GLN A 142 -1.60 18.53 -21.96
N TYR A 143 -1.44 17.92 -20.80
CA TYR A 143 -1.06 18.55 -19.53
C TYR A 143 0.12 17.85 -18.86
N GLY A 144 0.75 18.55 -17.93
CA GLY A 144 1.78 18.01 -17.05
C GLY A 144 3.20 18.46 -17.34
N SER A 145 4.13 17.97 -16.52
CA SER A 145 5.58 18.25 -16.55
C SER A 145 6.36 17.26 -15.69
N ASP A 146 7.68 17.28 -15.80
CA ASP A 146 8.61 16.58 -14.93
C ASP A 146 8.97 17.47 -13.74
N PHE A 147 8.76 16.98 -12.51
CA PHE A 147 9.09 17.70 -11.27
C PHE A 147 10.46 17.31 -10.72
N VAL A 148 11.13 16.33 -11.31
CA VAL A 148 12.32 15.70 -10.68
C VAL A 148 13.52 15.52 -11.61
N GLY A 149 13.32 15.07 -12.86
CA GLY A 149 14.39 14.65 -13.78
C GLY A 149 14.89 13.22 -13.52
N ASN A 150 15.58 12.63 -14.51
CA ASN A 150 16.00 11.22 -14.47
C ASN A 150 16.95 10.88 -13.30
N GLY A 151 17.83 11.79 -12.92
CA GLY A 151 18.83 11.55 -11.88
C GLY A 151 18.31 11.70 -10.45
N TYR A 152 17.03 12.00 -10.27
CA TYR A 152 16.47 12.22 -8.94
C TYR A 152 16.30 10.91 -8.17
N ASP A 153 16.85 10.91 -6.97
CA ASP A 153 16.60 9.95 -5.91
C ASP A 153 16.60 10.72 -4.59
N SER A 154 15.51 10.70 -3.88
CA SER A 154 15.37 11.46 -2.65
C SER A 154 16.36 11.06 -1.55
N ALA A 155 16.93 9.84 -1.62
CA ALA A 155 17.91 9.34 -0.67
C ALA A 155 19.35 9.75 -1.03
N THR A 156 19.72 9.62 -2.31
CA THR A 156 21.10 9.77 -2.77
C THR A 156 21.34 11.02 -3.61
N ALA A 157 20.30 11.51 -4.31
CA ALA A 157 20.33 12.71 -5.15
C ALA A 157 19.09 13.57 -4.90
N PRO A 158 18.95 14.19 -3.70
CA PRO A 158 17.69 14.76 -3.21
C PRO A 158 17.28 16.09 -3.86
N PHE A 159 18.04 16.59 -4.82
CA PHE A 159 17.74 17.86 -5.49
C PHE A 159 17.08 17.63 -6.84
N PRO A 160 15.76 17.87 -6.97
CA PRO A 160 15.06 17.74 -8.22
C PRO A 160 15.62 18.68 -9.31
N GLN A 161 15.59 18.21 -10.54
CA GLN A 161 15.88 19.00 -11.76
C GLN A 161 14.62 19.03 -12.64
N PRO A 162 13.61 19.86 -12.32
CA PRO A 162 12.37 19.90 -13.06
C PRO A 162 12.53 20.28 -14.53
N GLY A 163 11.65 19.70 -15.37
CA GLY A 163 11.62 19.99 -16.81
C GLY A 163 10.18 19.98 -17.35
N PRO A 164 10.00 20.46 -18.60
CA PRO A 164 8.67 20.52 -19.22
C PRO A 164 8.20 19.16 -19.76
N ASP A 165 9.09 18.17 -19.86
CA ASP A 165 8.88 16.88 -20.53
C ASP A 165 8.82 15.73 -19.50
N PRO A 166 7.63 15.16 -19.21
CA PRO A 166 7.47 14.06 -18.27
C PRO A 166 7.66 12.67 -18.87
N ARG A 167 8.37 12.58 -20.00
CA ARG A 167 8.57 11.28 -20.67
C ARG A 167 9.40 10.36 -19.79
N ASP A 168 8.88 9.13 -19.62
CA ASP A 168 9.57 8.02 -18.95
C ASP A 168 10.07 7.00 -19.99
N THR A 169 11.38 6.76 -20.01
CA THR A 169 12.00 5.75 -20.87
C THR A 169 12.83 4.73 -20.08
N CYS A 170 12.77 4.77 -18.75
CA CYS A 170 13.71 4.07 -17.87
C CYS A 170 13.06 3.31 -16.70
N ASP A 171 11.87 3.68 -16.27
CA ASP A 171 11.13 2.99 -15.22
C ASP A 171 9.93 2.19 -15.77
N GLY A 172 8.94 2.88 -16.31
CA GLY A 172 7.79 2.31 -17.00
C GLY A 172 6.51 2.16 -16.17
N HIS A 173 6.56 2.35 -14.83
CA HIS A 173 5.37 2.19 -13.99
C HIS A 173 4.23 3.13 -14.41
N GLY A 174 4.49 4.42 -14.59
CA GLY A 174 3.47 5.37 -15.03
C GLY A 174 2.99 5.13 -16.47
N THR A 175 3.84 4.56 -17.36
CA THR A 175 3.43 4.13 -18.70
C THR A 175 2.43 2.97 -18.62
N HIS A 176 2.64 2.05 -17.69
CA HIS A 176 1.73 0.93 -17.43
C HIS A 176 0.39 1.41 -16.89
N VAL A 177 0.41 2.34 -15.94
CA VAL A 177 -0.76 3.02 -15.36
C VAL A 177 -1.55 3.75 -16.46
N ALA A 178 -0.88 4.51 -17.33
CA ALA A 178 -1.52 5.23 -18.43
C ALA A 178 -2.23 4.29 -19.40
N GLY A 179 -1.65 3.12 -19.68
CA GLY A 179 -2.26 2.11 -20.54
C GLY A 179 -3.54 1.51 -19.96
N ILE A 180 -3.57 1.25 -18.64
CA ILE A 180 -4.79 0.77 -17.96
C ILE A 180 -5.92 1.80 -18.07
N ILE A 181 -5.60 3.08 -17.93
CA ILE A 181 -6.60 4.15 -18.07
C ILE A 181 -7.04 4.31 -19.52
N ALA A 182 -6.09 4.48 -20.47
CA ALA A 182 -6.37 5.14 -21.73
C ALA A 182 -5.77 4.49 -22.97
N ALA A 183 -5.14 3.33 -22.93
CA ALA A 183 -4.61 2.71 -24.13
C ALA A 183 -5.72 2.49 -25.17
N HIS A 184 -5.39 2.77 -26.44
CA HIS A 184 -6.28 2.60 -27.58
C HIS A 184 -5.55 1.88 -28.73
N GLY A 185 -5.20 0.63 -28.50
CA GLY A 185 -4.48 -0.21 -29.45
C GLY A 185 -5.06 -1.60 -29.60
N PRO A 186 -4.51 -2.38 -30.53
CA PRO A 186 -4.94 -3.77 -30.74
C PRO A 186 -4.50 -4.69 -29.61
N SER A 187 -3.40 -4.35 -28.93
CA SER A 187 -2.83 -5.18 -27.86
C SER A 187 -3.40 -4.83 -26.48
N VAL A 188 -3.66 -3.55 -26.24
CA VAL A 188 -4.22 -3.06 -24.97
C VAL A 188 -5.32 -2.06 -25.26
N ARG A 189 -6.45 -2.24 -24.60
CA ARG A 189 -7.52 -1.24 -24.54
C ARG A 189 -7.76 -0.87 -23.09
N GLY A 190 -7.56 0.39 -22.75
CA GLY A 190 -7.79 0.95 -21.42
C GLY A 190 -9.28 1.05 -21.08
N VAL A 191 -9.55 1.35 -19.80
CA VAL A 191 -10.92 1.52 -19.29
C VAL A 191 -11.61 2.73 -19.91
N ALA A 192 -10.89 3.82 -20.15
CA ALA A 192 -11.41 5.09 -20.67
C ALA A 192 -10.50 5.64 -21.80
N PRO A 193 -10.47 4.98 -22.99
CA PRO A 193 -9.51 5.30 -24.04
C PRO A 193 -9.70 6.66 -24.73
N GLY A 194 -10.76 7.39 -24.43
CA GLY A 194 -11.06 8.72 -24.98
C GLY A 194 -10.75 9.89 -24.06
N VAL A 195 -10.15 9.66 -22.89
CA VAL A 195 -9.81 10.74 -21.94
C VAL A 195 -8.66 11.62 -22.43
N THR A 196 -8.63 12.85 -21.92
CA THR A 196 -7.46 13.72 -22.04
C THR A 196 -6.56 13.49 -20.84
N LEU A 197 -5.25 13.31 -21.03
CA LEU A 197 -4.29 12.97 -19.99
C LEU A 197 -3.41 14.15 -19.57
N GLY A 198 -3.16 14.24 -18.27
CA GLY A 198 -2.10 15.03 -17.66
C GLY A 198 -1.07 14.09 -17.01
N VAL A 199 0.22 14.38 -17.18
CA VAL A 199 1.30 13.56 -16.61
C VAL A 199 2.20 14.40 -15.72
N TYR A 200 2.27 14.05 -14.45
CA TYR A 200 3.03 14.78 -13.41
C TYR A 200 4.09 13.82 -12.85
N ARG A 201 5.30 13.92 -13.39
CA ARG A 201 6.37 13.02 -13.03
C ARG A 201 7.01 13.41 -11.71
N ILE A 202 7.02 12.49 -10.73
CA ILE A 202 7.54 12.69 -9.38
C ILE A 202 8.66 11.72 -9.01
N PHE A 203 8.93 10.68 -9.80
CA PHE A 203 9.99 9.72 -9.58
C PHE A 203 11.06 9.83 -10.67
N GLY A 204 12.33 9.77 -10.26
CA GLY A 204 13.45 9.64 -11.18
C GLY A 204 13.66 8.19 -11.62
N CYS A 205 14.82 7.91 -12.21
CA CYS A 205 15.26 6.58 -12.67
C CYS A 205 16.57 6.20 -11.99
N PRO A 206 16.64 6.03 -10.68
CA PRO A 206 17.87 5.58 -10.04
C PRO A 206 18.20 4.16 -10.52
N GLY A 207 19.48 3.91 -10.79
CA GLY A 207 19.95 2.65 -11.38
C GLY A 207 19.70 1.40 -10.52
N ASN A 208 19.30 1.57 -9.26
CA ASN A 208 18.93 0.52 -8.30
C ASN A 208 17.43 0.21 -8.26
N GLY A 209 16.60 0.90 -9.05
CA GLY A 209 15.16 0.62 -9.14
C GLY A 209 14.31 1.04 -7.93
N THR A 210 14.87 1.69 -6.91
CA THR A 210 14.18 2.10 -5.67
C THR A 210 13.71 3.55 -5.70
N GLY A 211 13.06 3.99 -6.78
CA GLY A 211 12.57 5.37 -6.91
C GLY A 211 11.74 5.82 -5.71
N GLN A 212 12.18 6.90 -5.04
CA GLN A 212 11.48 7.54 -3.93
C GLN A 212 11.20 9.00 -4.26
N ALA A 213 10.04 9.50 -3.85
CA ALA A 213 9.65 10.90 -3.98
C ALA A 213 9.42 11.54 -2.62
N ALA A 214 9.95 12.74 -2.41
CA ALA A 214 9.70 13.52 -1.21
C ALA A 214 8.30 14.13 -1.22
N ASP A 215 7.67 14.28 -0.06
CA ASP A 215 6.32 14.83 0.08
C ASP A 215 6.15 16.20 -0.58
N ASP A 216 7.19 17.05 -0.55
CA ASP A 216 7.14 18.37 -1.16
C ASP A 216 7.07 18.34 -2.70
N VAL A 217 7.69 17.35 -3.32
CA VAL A 217 7.59 17.11 -4.77
C VAL A 217 6.19 16.64 -5.14
N ILE A 218 5.65 15.70 -4.34
CA ILE A 218 4.30 15.15 -4.53
C ILE A 218 3.25 16.25 -4.38
N LEU A 219 3.31 17.06 -3.31
CA LEU A 219 2.40 18.19 -3.09
C LEU A 219 2.43 19.18 -4.26
N LYS A 220 3.61 19.44 -4.81
CA LYS A 220 3.76 20.33 -5.96
C LYS A 220 3.10 19.76 -7.23
N ALA A 221 3.22 18.46 -7.45
CA ALA A 221 2.55 17.79 -8.56
C ALA A 221 1.02 17.79 -8.38
N MET A 222 0.53 17.57 -7.14
CA MET A 222 -0.90 17.66 -6.82
C MET A 222 -1.44 19.08 -7.07
N GLU A 223 -0.74 20.14 -6.65
CA GLU A 223 -1.13 21.52 -6.93
C GLU A 223 -1.11 21.85 -8.44
N ALA A 224 -0.20 21.25 -9.21
CA ALA A 224 -0.16 21.42 -10.66
C ALA A 224 -1.35 20.72 -11.35
N ALA A 225 -1.66 19.48 -10.94
CA ALA A 225 -2.83 18.76 -11.44
C ALA A 225 -4.14 19.48 -11.12
N HIS A 226 -4.24 20.07 -9.92
CA HIS A 226 -5.36 20.94 -9.53
C HIS A 226 -5.43 22.21 -10.42
N ALA A 227 -4.30 22.87 -10.70
CA ALA A 227 -4.22 24.05 -11.54
C ALA A 227 -4.64 23.78 -13.00
N ASP A 228 -4.32 22.60 -13.51
CA ASP A 228 -4.71 22.11 -14.85
C ASP A 228 -6.18 21.68 -14.89
N ARG A 229 -6.87 21.72 -13.74
CA ARG A 229 -8.29 21.34 -13.58
C ARG A 229 -8.55 19.93 -14.07
N MET A 230 -7.82 18.97 -13.55
CA MET A 230 -8.11 17.56 -13.78
C MET A 230 -9.46 17.20 -13.16
N ASP A 231 -10.26 16.37 -13.83
CA ASP A 231 -11.53 15.87 -13.30
C ASP A 231 -11.30 14.65 -12.41
N VAL A 232 -10.29 13.85 -12.75
CA VAL A 232 -9.85 12.69 -11.97
C VAL A 232 -8.34 12.75 -11.78
N ILE A 233 -7.83 12.40 -10.61
CA ILE A 233 -6.38 12.23 -10.35
C ILE A 233 -6.14 10.83 -9.83
N ASN A 234 -5.21 10.11 -10.49
CA ASN A 234 -4.71 8.81 -10.07
C ASN A 234 -3.35 8.94 -9.43
N MET A 235 -3.19 8.30 -8.25
CA MET A 235 -1.95 8.21 -7.48
C MET A 235 -1.66 6.76 -7.15
N SER A 236 -0.79 6.12 -7.94
CA SER A 236 -0.42 4.71 -7.80
C SER A 236 0.83 4.52 -6.93
N PHE A 237 0.89 5.21 -5.81
CA PHE A 237 1.99 5.16 -4.86
C PHE A 237 1.48 5.41 -3.43
N GLY A 238 2.33 5.18 -2.43
CA GLY A 238 2.02 5.47 -1.04
C GLY A 238 3.13 5.00 -0.10
N GLY A 239 2.92 5.20 1.18
CA GLY A 239 3.71 4.61 2.25
C GLY A 239 2.80 3.80 3.16
N GLY A 240 3.24 2.64 3.64
CA GLY A 240 2.51 1.86 4.63
C GLY A 240 2.28 2.63 5.93
N SER A 241 1.24 2.27 6.70
CA SER A 241 0.86 2.91 7.97
C SER A 241 0.57 4.40 7.84
N GLY A 242 -0.27 4.78 6.89
CA GLY A 242 -0.72 6.16 6.72
C GLY A 242 -1.67 6.62 7.83
N TRP A 243 -1.85 7.95 7.88
CA TRP A 243 -2.79 8.63 8.77
C TRP A 243 -3.63 9.60 7.95
N SER A 244 -4.89 9.83 8.38
CA SER A 244 -5.77 10.78 7.70
C SER A 244 -5.26 12.22 7.78
N GLU A 245 -4.52 12.55 8.85
CA GLU A 245 -3.89 13.87 9.05
C GLU A 245 -2.54 14.06 8.38
N ASP A 246 -1.99 13.03 7.75
CA ASP A 246 -0.77 13.15 6.95
C ASP A 246 -0.93 14.26 5.89
N PRO A 247 0.09 15.11 5.66
CA PRO A 247 -0.01 16.23 4.72
C PRO A 247 -0.51 15.86 3.32
N LEU A 248 -0.13 14.68 2.80
CA LEU A 248 -0.59 14.21 1.49
C LEU A 248 -2.05 13.76 1.54
N SER A 249 -2.49 13.10 2.62
CA SER A 249 -3.88 12.71 2.83
C SER A 249 -4.79 13.95 2.96
N VAL A 250 -4.34 14.97 3.68
CA VAL A 250 -5.05 16.25 3.80
C VAL A 250 -5.13 16.98 2.45
N ALA A 251 -4.05 17.01 1.68
CA ALA A 251 -4.04 17.61 0.34
C ALA A 251 -4.97 16.85 -0.62
N ALA A 252 -4.98 15.52 -0.57
CA ALA A 252 -5.89 14.69 -1.36
C ALA A 252 -7.36 14.95 -0.98
N SER A 253 -7.66 15.10 0.32
CA SER A 253 -8.99 15.46 0.80
C SER A 253 -9.46 16.82 0.25
N ARG A 254 -8.56 17.81 0.17
CA ARG A 254 -8.86 19.12 -0.41
C ARG A 254 -9.12 19.05 -1.92
N LEU A 255 -8.38 18.24 -2.66
CA LEU A 255 -8.69 17.95 -4.08
C LEU A 255 -10.14 17.44 -4.24
N VAL A 256 -10.54 16.49 -3.37
CA VAL A 256 -11.93 15.98 -3.37
C VAL A 256 -12.94 17.08 -3.06
N GLN A 257 -12.67 17.91 -2.07
CA GLN A 257 -13.53 19.07 -1.71
C GLN A 257 -13.65 20.07 -2.85
N ASP A 258 -12.57 20.25 -3.62
CA ASP A 258 -12.55 21.16 -4.80
C ASP A 258 -13.18 20.52 -6.06
N GLY A 259 -13.80 19.33 -5.93
CA GLY A 259 -14.58 18.69 -6.99
C GLY A 259 -13.78 17.75 -7.89
N ILE A 260 -12.60 17.32 -7.50
CA ILE A 260 -11.76 16.36 -8.24
C ILE A 260 -11.95 14.96 -7.67
N VAL A 261 -12.21 13.96 -8.51
CA VAL A 261 -12.23 12.56 -8.06
C VAL A 261 -10.78 12.11 -7.86
N VAL A 262 -10.43 11.77 -6.64
CA VAL A 262 -9.08 11.29 -6.29
C VAL A 262 -9.11 9.79 -6.05
N VAL A 263 -8.27 9.06 -6.78
CA VAL A 263 -8.13 7.60 -6.68
C VAL A 263 -6.69 7.29 -6.31
N ALA A 264 -6.49 6.45 -5.32
CA ALA A 264 -5.16 6.07 -4.85
C ALA A 264 -5.06 4.58 -4.52
N SER A 265 -3.88 4.01 -4.69
CA SER A 265 -3.61 2.63 -4.28
C SER A 265 -3.58 2.49 -2.75
N THR A 266 -4.08 1.36 -2.21
CA THR A 266 -4.05 1.12 -0.76
C THR A 266 -2.68 0.68 -0.25
N GLY A 267 -1.80 0.16 -1.11
CA GLY A 267 -0.49 -0.37 -0.79
C GLY A 267 -0.36 -1.87 -1.03
N ASN A 268 0.88 -2.36 -1.04
CA ASN A 268 1.20 -3.76 -1.33
C ASN A 268 1.81 -4.49 -0.10
N ASP A 269 1.47 -4.02 1.10
CA ASP A 269 2.02 -4.50 2.37
C ASP A 269 1.10 -5.51 3.08
N GLY A 270 0.27 -6.24 2.33
CA GLY A 270 -0.74 -7.15 2.87
C GLY A 270 -0.18 -8.28 3.74
N ALA A 271 1.03 -8.74 3.47
CA ALA A 271 1.75 -9.71 4.30
C ALA A 271 2.02 -9.18 5.73
N ASN A 272 2.06 -7.86 5.89
CA ASN A 272 2.27 -7.19 7.17
C ASN A 272 0.97 -7.00 8.00
N GLY A 273 -0.20 -7.38 7.47
CA GLY A 273 -1.48 -7.42 8.19
C GLY A 273 -2.20 -6.09 8.32
N LEU A 274 -2.95 -5.93 9.44
CA LEU A 274 -3.79 -4.76 9.68
C LEU A 274 -2.98 -3.44 9.75
N TYR A 275 -3.64 -2.29 9.47
CA TYR A 275 -3.07 -0.94 9.50
C TYR A 275 -1.97 -0.68 8.45
N THR A 276 -2.02 -1.38 7.31
CA THR A 276 -1.03 -1.23 6.24
C THR A 276 -1.49 -0.37 5.07
N SER A 277 -2.71 0.15 5.11
CA SER A 277 -3.17 1.15 4.14
C SER A 277 -2.37 2.44 4.25
N GLY A 278 -1.99 3.03 3.11
CA GLY A 278 -1.05 4.13 3.03
C GLY A 278 -1.65 5.48 2.63
N SER A 279 -0.92 6.55 2.94
CA SER A 279 -1.14 7.91 2.45
C SER A 279 -0.62 8.02 1.00
N PRO A 280 -1.31 8.76 0.08
CA PRO A 280 -2.44 9.68 0.27
C PRO A 280 -3.83 9.03 0.26
N GLY A 281 -3.93 7.70 0.13
CA GLY A 281 -5.18 6.96 0.02
C GLY A 281 -6.14 7.13 1.21
N LEU A 282 -5.65 7.54 2.39
CA LEU A 282 -6.44 7.78 3.60
C LEU A 282 -7.08 9.18 3.67
N GLY A 283 -6.94 10.00 2.64
CA GLY A 283 -7.64 11.28 2.55
C GLY A 283 -9.17 11.10 2.54
N VAL A 284 -9.87 12.02 3.21
CA VAL A 284 -11.34 12.00 3.28
C VAL A 284 -11.95 12.14 1.88
N GLY A 285 -12.77 11.17 1.50
CA GLY A 285 -13.41 11.12 0.18
C GLY A 285 -12.54 10.55 -0.94
N VAL A 286 -11.27 10.23 -0.69
CA VAL A 286 -10.41 9.53 -1.64
C VAL A 286 -10.93 8.11 -1.85
N ILE A 287 -10.87 7.61 -3.08
CA ILE A 287 -11.17 6.22 -3.41
C ILE A 287 -9.87 5.41 -3.26
N ASN A 288 -9.71 4.79 -2.12
CA ASN A 288 -8.57 3.93 -1.80
C ASN A 288 -8.83 2.52 -2.32
N VAL A 289 -7.97 2.01 -3.21
CA VAL A 289 -8.26 0.82 -4.01
C VAL A 289 -7.39 -0.37 -3.64
N ALA A 290 -8.05 -1.49 -3.29
CA ALA A 290 -7.45 -2.81 -3.11
C ALA A 290 -7.29 -3.54 -4.46
N SER A 291 -6.43 -4.57 -4.49
CA SER A 291 -6.14 -5.35 -5.70
C SER A 291 -6.82 -6.71 -5.67
N PHE A 292 -7.48 -7.07 -6.77
CA PHE A 292 -7.97 -8.41 -7.08
C PHE A 292 -7.15 -9.02 -8.21
N ASP A 293 -6.92 -10.32 -8.17
CA ASP A 293 -6.24 -11.03 -9.24
C ASP A 293 -7.13 -11.18 -10.47
N ASN A 294 -6.56 -10.93 -11.64
CA ASN A 294 -7.26 -11.12 -12.91
C ASN A 294 -7.54 -12.61 -13.14
N TRP A 295 -8.65 -12.92 -13.81
CA TRP A 295 -9.11 -14.28 -14.09
C TRP A 295 -8.21 -15.07 -15.05
N MET A 296 -7.42 -14.35 -15.83
CA MET A 296 -6.46 -14.98 -16.75
C MET A 296 -5.06 -14.44 -16.48
N ILE A 297 -4.10 -15.34 -16.49
CA ILE A 297 -2.69 -15.03 -16.55
C ILE A 297 -2.28 -15.16 -18.01
N THR A 298 -1.74 -14.11 -18.58
CA THR A 298 -1.13 -14.19 -19.90
C THR A 298 0.38 -14.12 -19.78
N SER A 299 1.04 -15.06 -20.39
CA SER A 299 2.49 -15.19 -20.31
C SER A 299 3.06 -15.71 -21.62
N MET A 300 4.39 -15.60 -21.74
CA MET A 300 5.14 -16.24 -22.82
C MET A 300 4.93 -17.75 -22.74
N SER A 301 4.88 -18.39 -23.91
CA SER A 301 4.71 -19.84 -24.00
C SER A 301 6.00 -20.54 -24.42
N ILE A 302 6.14 -21.72 -23.91
CA ILE A 302 7.12 -22.72 -24.34
C ILE A 302 6.36 -23.89 -24.93
N ASP A 303 6.69 -24.25 -26.15
CA ASP A 303 6.16 -25.45 -26.79
C ASP A 303 7.05 -26.63 -26.41
N ILE A 304 6.45 -27.63 -25.79
CA ILE A 304 7.12 -28.88 -25.37
C ILE A 304 6.77 -29.95 -26.38
N VAL A 305 7.80 -30.63 -26.89
CA VAL A 305 7.67 -31.82 -27.75
C VAL A 305 8.18 -33.01 -26.94
N GLY A 306 7.27 -33.80 -26.43
CA GLY A 306 7.57 -35.01 -25.70
C GLY A 306 7.55 -36.27 -26.55
N ALA A 307 7.80 -37.40 -25.96
CA ALA A 307 7.79 -38.70 -26.62
C ALA A 307 6.37 -39.12 -27.03
N ASP A 308 5.39 -38.92 -26.14
CA ASP A 308 4.02 -39.36 -26.36
C ASP A 308 3.11 -38.23 -26.79
N ARG A 309 3.38 -37.01 -26.33
CA ARG A 309 2.53 -35.81 -26.64
C ARG A 309 3.34 -34.53 -26.74
N SER A 310 2.76 -33.58 -27.48
CA SER A 310 3.25 -32.19 -27.52
C SER A 310 2.21 -31.28 -26.89
N PHE A 311 2.67 -30.26 -26.13
CA PHE A 311 1.81 -29.29 -25.45
C PHE A 311 2.54 -27.98 -25.26
N SER A 312 1.80 -26.91 -25.03
CA SER A 312 2.36 -25.59 -24.72
C SER A 312 2.11 -25.24 -23.26
N ILE A 313 3.10 -24.67 -22.61
CA ILE A 313 3.06 -24.20 -21.24
C ILE A 313 3.35 -22.72 -21.14
N VAL A 314 2.96 -22.08 -20.06
CA VAL A 314 3.32 -20.69 -19.76
C VAL A 314 4.50 -20.64 -18.79
N HIS A 315 5.29 -19.58 -18.90
CA HIS A 315 6.41 -19.35 -17.99
C HIS A 315 6.51 -17.91 -17.50
N SER A 316 7.22 -17.69 -16.42
CA SER A 316 7.59 -16.41 -15.86
C SER A 316 9.11 -16.25 -15.87
N SER A 317 9.60 -15.06 -16.20
CA SER A 317 11.03 -14.70 -16.20
C SER A 317 11.32 -13.64 -15.13
N PRO A 318 12.52 -13.58 -14.55
CA PRO A 318 12.94 -12.48 -13.69
C PRO A 318 12.86 -11.12 -14.41
N GLY A 319 12.29 -10.11 -13.77
CA GLY A 319 12.10 -8.79 -14.36
C GLY A 319 13.40 -8.06 -14.74
N ASN A 320 14.52 -8.41 -14.10
CA ASN A 320 15.85 -7.84 -14.38
C ASN A 320 16.73 -8.71 -15.29
N SER A 321 16.20 -9.81 -15.83
CA SER A 321 17.00 -10.71 -16.69
C SER A 321 17.36 -10.04 -18.02
N LYS A 322 18.65 -9.92 -18.27
CA LYS A 322 19.18 -9.47 -19.58
C LYS A 322 19.04 -10.57 -20.66
N TYR A 323 18.87 -11.81 -20.26
CA TYR A 323 18.84 -12.98 -21.13
C TYR A 323 17.41 -13.51 -21.26
N ARG A 324 16.84 -13.38 -22.44
CA ARG A 324 15.50 -13.85 -22.75
C ARG A 324 15.51 -15.35 -22.98
N PHE A 325 14.50 -16.06 -22.47
CA PHE A 325 14.30 -17.49 -22.72
C PHE A 325 13.71 -17.67 -24.12
N VAL A 326 14.55 -17.60 -25.12
CA VAL A 326 14.19 -17.75 -26.54
C VAL A 326 15.01 -18.88 -27.15
N PHE A 327 14.33 -19.89 -27.66
CA PHE A 327 14.89 -21.06 -28.34
C PHE A 327 14.04 -21.30 -29.58
N GLU A 328 14.50 -20.79 -30.76
CA GLU A 328 13.74 -20.91 -32.01
C GLU A 328 13.70 -22.36 -32.50
N ALA A 329 14.80 -23.10 -32.31
CA ALA A 329 14.88 -24.52 -32.63
C ALA A 329 14.55 -25.35 -31.38
N PRO A 330 13.91 -26.53 -31.55
CA PRO A 330 13.68 -27.45 -30.43
C PRO A 330 14.99 -27.81 -29.72
N THR A 331 15.12 -27.45 -28.45
CA THR A 331 16.30 -27.65 -27.62
C THR A 331 16.01 -28.73 -26.59
N SER A 332 16.92 -29.70 -26.44
CA SER A 332 16.75 -30.83 -25.53
C SER A 332 16.56 -30.37 -24.07
N VAL A 333 15.57 -30.99 -23.40
CA VAL A 333 15.29 -30.75 -21.98
C VAL A 333 15.79 -31.96 -21.18
N VAL A 334 16.52 -31.72 -20.10
CA VAL A 334 16.99 -32.73 -19.16
C VAL A 334 16.62 -32.36 -17.73
N ALA A 335 16.37 -33.37 -16.91
CA ALA A 335 16.01 -33.18 -15.49
C ALA A 335 17.02 -33.93 -14.59
N PRO A 336 18.24 -33.37 -14.42
CA PRO A 336 19.26 -33.98 -13.60
C PRO A 336 19.00 -33.78 -12.10
N VAL A 337 19.65 -34.61 -11.29
CA VAL A 337 19.84 -34.34 -9.87
C VAL A 337 21.21 -33.74 -9.61
N ASP A 338 21.35 -32.94 -8.58
CA ASP A 338 22.61 -32.33 -8.16
C ASP A 338 23.53 -33.37 -7.47
N SER A 339 24.71 -32.95 -7.05
CA SER A 339 25.71 -33.84 -6.42
C SER A 339 25.25 -34.47 -5.10
N THR A 340 24.15 -33.99 -4.51
CA THR A 340 23.51 -34.56 -3.31
C THR A 340 22.36 -35.51 -3.63
N GLY A 341 22.00 -35.68 -4.91
CA GLY A 341 20.86 -36.44 -5.38
C GLY A 341 19.54 -35.67 -5.36
N SER A 342 19.56 -34.36 -5.16
CA SER A 342 18.37 -33.50 -5.14
C SER A 342 18.02 -32.97 -6.52
N ALA A 343 16.73 -32.89 -6.86
CA ALA A 343 16.22 -32.24 -8.07
C ALA A 343 16.17 -30.71 -7.95
N GLU A 344 16.54 -30.14 -6.80
CA GLU A 344 16.45 -28.70 -6.51
C GLU A 344 17.65 -27.90 -7.02
N ALA A 345 18.74 -28.55 -7.44
CA ALA A 345 19.99 -27.89 -7.89
C ALA A 345 20.57 -26.92 -6.85
N CYS A 346 20.49 -27.27 -5.56
CA CYS A 346 21.10 -26.50 -4.49
C CYS A 346 22.59 -26.84 -4.27
N ALA A 347 23.10 -27.82 -4.96
CA ALA A 347 24.51 -28.16 -5.04
C ALA A 347 24.96 -28.27 -6.52
N PRO A 348 26.25 -28.19 -6.83
CA PRO A 348 26.75 -28.36 -8.18
C PRO A 348 26.36 -29.71 -8.81
N PHE A 349 26.12 -29.73 -10.10
CA PHE A 349 25.88 -30.98 -10.84
C PHE A 349 27.17 -31.79 -11.06
N ALA A 350 27.05 -33.11 -11.05
CA ALA A 350 28.15 -33.99 -11.35
C ALA A 350 28.43 -34.13 -12.86
N GLY A 351 27.45 -33.76 -13.74
CA GLY A 351 27.50 -33.88 -15.19
C GLY A 351 27.55 -32.53 -15.91
N ALA A 352 27.80 -32.54 -17.21
CA ALA A 352 27.73 -31.40 -18.09
C ALA A 352 26.48 -31.48 -18.99
N PHE A 353 25.82 -30.31 -19.23
CA PHE A 353 24.56 -30.20 -19.98
C PHE A 353 24.70 -29.20 -21.13
N ALA A 354 25.81 -29.32 -21.88
CA ALA A 354 26.15 -28.38 -22.96
C ALA A 354 25.02 -28.24 -23.97
N GLY A 355 24.52 -27.03 -24.12
CA GLY A 355 23.45 -26.67 -25.05
C GLY A 355 22.05 -27.21 -24.72
N GLN A 356 21.85 -27.78 -23.54
CA GLN A 356 20.56 -28.33 -23.10
C GLN A 356 19.85 -27.37 -22.13
N ILE A 357 18.54 -27.47 -22.04
CA ILE A 357 17.73 -26.80 -21.00
C ILE A 357 17.63 -27.72 -19.80
N VAL A 358 17.99 -27.22 -18.63
CA VAL A 358 17.95 -27.98 -17.37
C VAL A 358 16.63 -27.68 -16.66
N LEU A 359 15.83 -28.72 -16.38
CA LEU A 359 14.60 -28.64 -15.59
C LEU A 359 14.91 -29.02 -14.13
N VAL A 360 14.62 -28.10 -13.19
CA VAL A 360 14.87 -28.31 -11.75
C VAL A 360 13.65 -27.91 -10.92
N LYS A 361 13.57 -28.44 -9.70
CA LYS A 361 12.50 -28.13 -8.75
C LYS A 361 12.83 -26.84 -7.98
N ARG A 362 11.81 -26.00 -7.72
CA ARG A 362 11.90 -24.98 -6.67
C ARG A 362 12.07 -25.67 -5.31
N GLY A 363 12.80 -25.06 -4.36
CA GLY A 363 13.02 -25.61 -3.02
C GLY A 363 13.86 -24.64 -2.17
N ASN A 364 14.80 -25.18 -1.41
CA ASN A 364 15.45 -24.48 -0.30
C ASN A 364 16.52 -23.42 -0.70
N CYS A 365 16.97 -23.37 -1.94
CA CYS A 365 17.98 -22.41 -2.39
C CYS A 365 17.45 -21.41 -3.42
N THR A 366 18.18 -20.33 -3.60
CA THR A 366 17.80 -19.19 -4.44
C THR A 366 17.79 -19.55 -5.94
N PHE A 367 17.02 -18.81 -6.73
CA PHE A 367 17.04 -18.96 -8.19
C PHE A 367 18.43 -18.65 -8.80
N VAL A 368 19.18 -17.75 -8.15
CA VAL A 368 20.56 -17.41 -8.54
C VAL A 368 21.47 -18.62 -8.39
N GLU A 369 21.41 -19.34 -7.27
CA GLU A 369 22.20 -20.55 -7.04
C GLU A 369 21.87 -21.65 -8.06
N LYS A 370 20.58 -21.92 -8.28
CA LYS A 370 20.11 -22.91 -9.27
C LYS A 370 20.64 -22.58 -10.68
N ALA A 371 20.52 -21.31 -11.10
CA ALA A 371 20.99 -20.85 -12.39
C ALA A 371 22.52 -20.91 -12.52
N THR A 372 23.23 -20.56 -11.45
CA THR A 372 24.70 -20.63 -11.40
C THR A 372 25.21 -22.06 -11.54
N HIS A 373 24.59 -23.01 -10.84
CA HIS A 373 24.98 -24.42 -10.95
C HIS A 373 24.70 -24.99 -12.35
N ALA A 374 23.54 -24.64 -12.97
CA ALA A 374 23.24 -25.06 -14.33
C ALA A 374 24.18 -24.40 -15.37
N GLN A 375 24.48 -23.11 -15.22
CA GLN A 375 25.43 -22.38 -16.05
C GLN A 375 26.82 -23.01 -15.99
N ASN A 376 27.31 -23.31 -14.81
CA ASN A 376 28.61 -23.95 -14.60
C ASN A 376 28.67 -25.37 -15.22
N ALA A 377 27.54 -26.05 -15.34
CA ALA A 377 27.39 -27.31 -16.04
C ALA A 377 27.17 -27.15 -17.56
N GLY A 378 27.22 -25.93 -18.12
CA GLY A 378 27.14 -25.65 -19.54
C GLY A 378 25.72 -25.61 -20.11
N ALA A 379 24.69 -25.52 -19.27
CA ALA A 379 23.31 -25.46 -19.74
C ALA A 379 23.04 -24.22 -20.61
N ALA A 380 22.17 -24.37 -21.61
CA ALA A 380 21.71 -23.26 -22.45
C ALA A 380 20.63 -22.40 -21.78
N GLY A 381 19.94 -22.95 -20.79
CA GLY A 381 18.90 -22.27 -20.01
C GLY A 381 18.39 -23.14 -18.87
N VAL A 382 17.63 -22.51 -17.95
CA VAL A 382 17.05 -23.19 -16.78
C VAL A 382 15.55 -23.01 -16.76
N MET A 383 14.80 -24.09 -16.62
CA MET A 383 13.39 -24.12 -16.26
C MET A 383 13.27 -24.59 -14.80
N VAL A 384 12.68 -23.76 -13.96
CA VAL A 384 12.37 -24.12 -12.58
C VAL A 384 10.88 -24.39 -12.45
N TYR A 385 10.47 -25.62 -12.13
CA TYR A 385 9.06 -25.86 -11.83
C TYR A 385 8.75 -25.56 -10.37
N ASN A 386 7.62 -24.88 -10.15
CA ASN A 386 7.19 -24.47 -8.81
C ASN A 386 6.89 -25.69 -7.94
N ASN A 387 6.91 -25.53 -6.63
CA ASN A 387 6.43 -26.50 -5.64
C ASN A 387 4.98 -26.25 -5.22
N GLU A 388 4.39 -25.14 -5.70
CA GLU A 388 2.98 -24.75 -5.55
C GLU A 388 2.30 -24.74 -6.92
N PRO A 389 0.95 -24.88 -6.99
CA PRO A 389 0.22 -24.92 -8.27
C PRO A 389 0.35 -23.65 -9.11
N GLU A 390 0.66 -22.53 -8.49
CA GLU A 390 0.64 -21.20 -9.10
C GLU A 390 1.89 -20.94 -9.95
N LEU A 391 1.72 -20.08 -10.98
CA LEU A 391 2.86 -19.51 -11.70
C LEU A 391 3.39 -18.32 -10.89
N MET A 392 4.60 -18.45 -10.37
CA MET A 392 5.24 -17.36 -9.64
C MET A 392 6.26 -16.59 -10.50
N SER A 393 6.45 -15.33 -10.21
CA SER A 393 7.58 -14.56 -10.77
C SER A 393 8.82 -14.77 -9.91
N PRO A 394 9.93 -15.21 -10.49
CA PRO A 394 11.17 -15.35 -9.74
C PRO A 394 11.72 -13.97 -9.37
N SER A 395 12.35 -13.87 -8.20
CA SER A 395 13.12 -12.72 -7.80
C SER A 395 14.27 -12.47 -8.80
N SER A 396 15.00 -11.38 -8.65
CA SER A 396 16.12 -11.04 -9.55
C SER A 396 17.12 -12.19 -9.69
N VAL A 397 17.68 -12.33 -10.89
CA VAL A 397 18.93 -13.13 -11.09
C VAL A 397 20.14 -12.22 -10.92
N GLY A 398 21.17 -12.71 -10.25
CA GLY A 398 22.43 -11.98 -10.05
C GLY A 398 23.10 -11.60 -11.38
N ALA A 399 23.92 -10.55 -11.36
CA ALA A 399 24.63 -10.04 -12.54
C ALA A 399 25.56 -11.08 -13.21
N ASN A 400 25.95 -12.10 -12.48
CA ASN A 400 26.85 -13.16 -12.95
C ASN A 400 26.13 -14.31 -13.67
N VAL A 401 24.79 -14.34 -13.68
CA VAL A 401 24.01 -15.34 -14.42
C VAL A 401 23.84 -14.85 -15.86
N THR A 402 24.39 -15.60 -16.81
CA THR A 402 24.43 -15.28 -18.24
C THR A 402 23.58 -16.19 -19.10
N ILE A 403 22.87 -17.15 -18.50
CA ILE A 403 21.88 -18.01 -19.17
C ILE A 403 20.47 -17.61 -18.78
N PRO A 404 19.47 -17.80 -19.65
CA PRO A 404 18.09 -17.50 -19.34
C PRO A 404 17.52 -18.46 -18.29
N LEU A 405 16.74 -17.89 -17.34
CA LEU A 405 16.00 -18.65 -16.34
C LEU A 405 14.51 -18.33 -16.47
N VAL A 406 13.67 -19.36 -16.36
CA VAL A 406 12.21 -19.23 -16.26
C VAL A 406 11.65 -20.09 -15.16
N VAL A 407 10.50 -19.69 -14.62
CA VAL A 407 9.69 -20.52 -13.72
C VAL A 407 8.43 -20.94 -14.46
N ILE A 408 8.03 -22.20 -14.26
CA ILE A 408 6.82 -22.83 -14.79
C ILE A 408 5.97 -23.36 -13.64
N LYS A 409 4.70 -23.65 -13.90
CA LYS A 409 3.81 -24.26 -12.89
C LYS A 409 4.29 -25.63 -12.44
N SER A 410 3.89 -26.03 -11.24
CA SER A 410 4.17 -27.37 -10.69
C SER A 410 3.69 -28.48 -11.63
N ASP A 411 2.43 -28.38 -12.10
CA ASP A 411 1.81 -29.39 -12.96
C ASP A 411 2.48 -29.49 -14.33
N ASP A 412 2.92 -28.34 -14.90
CA ASP A 412 3.65 -28.29 -16.17
C ASP A 412 5.02 -28.98 -16.04
N GLY A 413 5.72 -28.74 -14.92
CA GLY A 413 6.97 -29.40 -14.62
C GLY A 413 6.81 -30.91 -14.47
N GLN A 414 5.76 -31.34 -13.77
CA GLN A 414 5.45 -32.77 -13.62
C GLN A 414 5.11 -33.43 -14.97
N ALA A 415 4.35 -32.74 -15.83
CA ALA A 415 4.04 -33.21 -17.16
C ALA A 415 5.29 -33.43 -18.04
N ILE A 416 6.28 -32.51 -17.96
CA ILE A 416 7.57 -32.67 -18.64
C ILE A 416 8.35 -33.82 -18.08
N LEU A 417 8.37 -34.02 -16.75
CA LEU A 417 9.05 -35.15 -16.10
C LEU A 417 8.43 -36.48 -16.51
N ASP A 418 7.10 -36.54 -16.69
CA ASP A 418 6.43 -37.74 -17.14
C ASP A 418 6.79 -38.09 -18.60
N GLU A 419 6.84 -37.10 -19.50
CA GLU A 419 7.31 -37.33 -20.89
C GLU A 419 8.77 -37.78 -20.93
N LEU A 420 9.63 -37.28 -20.06
CA LEU A 420 11.04 -37.67 -19.95
C LEU A 420 11.22 -39.14 -19.55
N LYS A 421 10.23 -39.76 -18.90
CA LYS A 421 10.26 -41.20 -18.58
C LYS A 421 10.01 -42.08 -19.82
N HIS A 422 9.30 -41.52 -20.82
CA HIS A 422 8.93 -42.21 -22.05
C HIS A 422 9.91 -42.00 -23.21
N GLY A 423 10.70 -40.92 -23.16
CA GLY A 423 11.70 -40.62 -24.19
C GLY A 423 12.26 -39.21 -24.16
N PRO A 424 12.98 -38.82 -25.18
CA PRO A 424 13.55 -37.45 -25.28
C PRO A 424 12.46 -36.40 -25.31
N VAL A 425 12.71 -35.28 -24.60
CA VAL A 425 11.85 -34.10 -24.61
C VAL A 425 12.65 -32.93 -25.13
N ALA A 426 12.01 -32.10 -25.95
CA ALA A 426 12.57 -30.83 -26.44
C ALA A 426 11.61 -29.67 -26.16
N ALA A 427 12.19 -28.47 -25.98
CA ALA A 427 11.45 -27.24 -25.79
C ALA A 427 11.82 -26.21 -26.85
N SER A 428 10.85 -25.44 -27.34
CA SER A 428 11.06 -24.24 -28.16
C SER A 428 10.26 -23.06 -27.58
N ALA A 429 10.85 -21.88 -27.61
CA ALA A 429 10.25 -20.66 -27.09
C ALA A 429 10.47 -19.51 -28.11
N THR A 430 9.38 -19.08 -28.77
CA THR A 430 9.43 -18.20 -29.95
C THR A 430 8.76 -16.85 -29.69
N ASN A 431 8.77 -16.35 -28.48
CA ASN A 431 8.06 -15.11 -28.08
C ASN A 431 6.54 -15.16 -28.32
N ARG A 432 5.94 -16.33 -28.50
CA ARG A 432 4.48 -16.50 -28.52
C ARG A 432 3.95 -16.39 -27.09
N THR A 433 2.72 -15.93 -27.00
CA THR A 433 2.02 -15.78 -25.72
C THR A 433 0.80 -16.67 -25.66
N MET A 434 0.47 -17.11 -24.47
CA MET A 434 -0.73 -17.90 -24.19
C MET A 434 -1.40 -17.38 -22.93
N SER A 435 -2.73 -17.36 -22.92
CA SER A 435 -3.53 -17.05 -21.74
C SER A 435 -4.01 -18.33 -21.08
N VAL A 436 -3.81 -18.44 -19.79
CA VAL A 436 -4.28 -19.56 -18.96
C VAL A 436 -5.12 -19.02 -17.81
N SER A 437 -6.06 -19.82 -17.32
CA SER A 437 -6.85 -19.46 -16.15
C SER A 437 -5.97 -19.20 -14.94
N SER A 438 -6.24 -18.12 -14.21
CA SER A 438 -5.60 -17.84 -12.94
C SER A 438 -6.27 -18.68 -11.84
N PRO A 439 -5.53 -19.43 -11.04
CA PRO A 439 -6.10 -20.16 -9.90
C PRO A 439 -6.66 -19.23 -8.81
N THR A 440 -6.15 -18.01 -8.73
CA THR A 440 -6.59 -16.95 -7.81
C THR A 440 -7.49 -15.90 -8.47
N GLY A 441 -7.91 -16.14 -9.71
CA GLY A 441 -8.72 -15.20 -10.48
C GLY A 441 -10.00 -14.77 -9.75
N GLY A 442 -10.21 -13.47 -9.59
CA GLY A 442 -11.33 -12.89 -8.86
C GLY A 442 -11.19 -12.92 -7.34
N GLN A 443 -10.05 -13.40 -6.80
CA GLN A 443 -9.72 -13.30 -5.37
C GLN A 443 -8.92 -12.04 -5.09
N ILE A 444 -8.95 -11.60 -3.83
CA ILE A 444 -8.11 -10.48 -3.38
C ILE A 444 -6.63 -10.88 -3.49
N SER A 445 -5.80 -10.02 -4.07
CA SER A 445 -4.36 -10.28 -4.21
C SER A 445 -3.69 -10.37 -2.85
N HIS A 446 -2.83 -11.36 -2.65
CA HIS A 446 -2.18 -11.62 -1.35
C HIS A 446 -1.40 -10.42 -0.79
N PHE A 447 -0.81 -9.60 -1.68
CA PHE A 447 -0.04 -8.42 -1.32
C PHE A 447 -0.89 -7.20 -0.96
N SER A 448 -2.18 -7.15 -1.33
CA SER A 448 -3.04 -5.97 -1.10
C SER A 448 -3.08 -5.59 0.39
N SER A 449 -2.85 -4.33 0.72
CA SER A 449 -2.82 -3.84 2.11
C SER A 449 -4.16 -3.96 2.82
N TRP A 450 -4.11 -3.95 4.15
CA TRP A 450 -5.27 -4.07 5.05
C TRP A 450 -5.56 -2.75 5.75
N GLY A 451 -6.85 -2.48 5.97
CA GLY A 451 -7.31 -1.56 6.98
C GLY A 451 -7.39 -2.17 8.39
N PRO A 452 -8.05 -1.47 9.33
CA PRO A 452 -8.53 -0.09 9.20
C PRO A 452 -7.37 0.91 9.20
N ASP A 453 -7.67 2.21 9.14
CA ASP A 453 -6.69 3.19 9.57
C ASP A 453 -6.59 3.22 11.12
N PRO A 454 -5.57 3.88 11.69
CA PRO A 454 -5.41 3.93 13.14
C PRO A 454 -6.56 4.62 13.89
N GLU A 455 -7.40 5.38 13.19
CA GLU A 455 -8.57 6.10 13.73
C GLU A 455 -9.90 5.38 13.50
N LEU A 456 -9.84 4.07 13.18
CA LEU A 456 -11.00 3.22 12.94
C LEU A 456 -11.86 3.65 11.72
N GLN A 457 -11.27 4.30 10.71
CA GLN A 457 -11.95 4.45 9.43
C GLN A 457 -11.84 3.18 8.61
N LEU A 458 -12.94 2.81 7.96
CA LEU A 458 -12.97 1.64 7.09
C LEU A 458 -12.17 1.92 5.81
N THR A 459 -11.12 1.16 5.61
CA THR A 459 -10.27 1.17 4.43
C THR A 459 -9.84 -0.27 4.12
N PRO A 460 -9.56 -0.64 2.85
CA PRO A 460 -9.72 0.14 1.62
C PRO A 460 -11.19 0.51 1.35
N ALA A 461 -11.42 1.42 0.38
CA ALA A 461 -12.77 1.82 0.00
C ALA A 461 -13.45 0.75 -0.89
N VAL A 462 -12.70 0.22 -1.86
CA VAL A 462 -13.18 -0.73 -2.87
C VAL A 462 -12.00 -1.50 -3.45
N GLY A 463 -12.25 -2.58 -4.18
CA GLY A 463 -11.21 -3.33 -4.88
C GLY A 463 -11.45 -3.39 -6.39
N ALA A 464 -10.38 -3.50 -7.16
CA ALA A 464 -10.41 -3.59 -8.61
C ALA A 464 -9.34 -4.58 -9.13
N PRO A 465 -9.42 -5.02 -10.41
CA PRO A 465 -8.37 -5.85 -10.99
C PRO A 465 -7.00 -5.17 -10.93
N GLY A 466 -6.04 -5.80 -10.26
CA GLY A 466 -4.69 -5.28 -10.05
C GLY A 466 -3.61 -6.35 -10.07
N GLY A 467 -3.96 -7.64 -9.92
CA GLY A 467 -3.04 -8.76 -10.07
C GLY A 467 -2.98 -9.27 -11.50
N ASN A 468 -1.78 -9.51 -12.03
CA ASN A 468 -1.52 -10.00 -13.38
C ASN A 468 -2.14 -9.12 -14.49
N ILE A 469 -1.94 -7.82 -14.43
CA ILE A 469 -2.47 -6.85 -15.39
C ILE A 469 -1.45 -6.57 -16.50
N PHE A 470 -1.85 -6.84 -17.75
CA PHE A 470 -1.07 -6.53 -18.94
C PHE A 470 -1.40 -5.13 -19.46
N SER A 471 -0.36 -4.31 -19.68
CA SER A 471 -0.53 -2.94 -20.16
C SER A 471 0.70 -2.46 -20.96
N THR A 472 0.63 -1.22 -21.48
CA THR A 472 1.73 -0.55 -22.18
C THR A 472 2.94 -0.36 -21.27
N PHE A 473 4.12 -0.36 -21.87
CA PHE A 473 5.40 -0.13 -21.17
C PHE A 473 6.31 0.71 -22.08
N PRO A 474 7.36 1.37 -21.58
CA PRO A 474 8.23 2.14 -22.45
C PRO A 474 8.75 1.33 -23.63
N LEU A 475 8.78 1.93 -24.82
CA LEU A 475 9.27 1.26 -26.05
C LEU A 475 10.69 0.75 -25.89
N ALA A 476 11.55 1.52 -25.20
CA ALA A 476 12.93 1.15 -24.90
C ALA A 476 13.04 -0.09 -24.00
N LEU A 477 11.97 -0.43 -23.24
CA LEU A 477 11.90 -1.55 -22.31
C LEU A 477 11.00 -2.69 -22.82
N GLY A 478 10.58 -2.68 -24.09
CA GLY A 478 9.85 -3.76 -24.73
C GLY A 478 8.39 -3.45 -25.06
N GLY A 479 7.88 -2.26 -24.77
CA GLY A 479 6.57 -1.75 -25.18
C GLY A 479 5.40 -2.24 -24.35
N TYR A 480 5.44 -3.45 -23.81
CA TYR A 480 4.36 -4.05 -23.01
C TYR A 480 4.92 -4.93 -21.89
N THR A 481 4.19 -5.01 -20.79
CA THR A 481 4.50 -5.94 -19.69
C THR A 481 3.24 -6.25 -18.86
N SER A 482 3.28 -7.32 -18.09
CA SER A 482 2.30 -7.60 -17.02
C SER A 482 2.87 -7.21 -15.67
N LEU A 483 2.11 -6.49 -14.88
CA LEU A 483 2.45 -6.12 -13.52
C LEU A 483 1.31 -6.50 -12.57
N SER A 484 1.65 -6.71 -11.31
CA SER A 484 0.69 -6.92 -10.22
C SER A 484 0.91 -5.86 -9.14
N GLY A 485 -0.16 -5.24 -8.66
CA GLY A 485 -0.11 -4.22 -7.60
C GLY A 485 -1.43 -3.50 -7.44
N THR A 486 -1.67 -2.93 -6.27
CA THR A 486 -2.74 -1.96 -6.05
C THR A 486 -2.56 -0.73 -6.95
N SER A 487 -1.33 -0.50 -7.43
CA SER A 487 -0.98 0.48 -8.47
C SER A 487 -1.64 0.23 -9.83
N MET A 488 -2.06 -1.00 -10.13
CA MET A 488 -2.79 -1.37 -11.35
C MET A 488 -4.29 -1.33 -11.12
N ALA A 489 -4.74 -1.58 -9.89
CA ALA A 489 -6.14 -1.47 -9.49
C ALA A 489 -6.63 -0.02 -9.42
N SER A 490 -5.81 0.89 -8.92
CA SER A 490 -6.13 2.32 -8.81
C SER A 490 -6.45 2.97 -10.18
N PRO A 491 -5.61 2.88 -11.22
CA PRO A 491 -5.92 3.44 -12.54
C PRO A 491 -7.14 2.81 -13.20
N TYR A 492 -7.45 1.55 -12.88
CA TYR A 492 -8.66 0.90 -13.34
C TYR A 492 -9.90 1.64 -12.83
N VAL A 493 -9.94 1.96 -11.55
CA VAL A 493 -11.02 2.75 -10.92
C VAL A 493 -11.01 4.20 -11.41
N ALA A 494 -9.85 4.80 -11.66
CA ALA A 494 -9.77 6.15 -12.24
C ALA A 494 -10.40 6.22 -13.64
N GLY A 495 -10.18 5.20 -14.48
CA GLY A 495 -10.87 5.06 -15.75
C GLY A 495 -12.38 4.89 -15.59
N MET A 496 -12.85 4.08 -14.62
CA MET A 496 -14.28 3.92 -14.32
C MET A 496 -14.92 5.23 -13.87
N ALA A 497 -14.23 6.01 -13.03
CA ALA A 497 -14.69 7.34 -12.62
C ALA A 497 -14.86 8.27 -13.83
N ALA A 498 -13.93 8.20 -14.81
CA ALA A 498 -14.05 8.97 -16.04
C ALA A 498 -15.27 8.55 -16.90
N LEU A 499 -15.59 7.25 -16.98
CA LEU A 499 -16.79 6.76 -17.66
C LEU A 499 -18.08 7.25 -16.97
N LEU A 500 -18.11 7.23 -15.62
CA LEU A 500 -19.24 7.76 -14.84
C LEU A 500 -19.45 9.25 -15.06
N LEU A 501 -18.37 10.05 -14.99
CA LEU A 501 -18.42 11.49 -15.25
C LEU A 501 -18.91 11.79 -16.67
N GLN A 502 -18.44 11.05 -17.66
CA GLN A 502 -18.92 11.17 -19.05
C GLN A 502 -20.43 10.85 -19.16
N SER A 503 -20.86 9.74 -18.55
CA SER A 503 -22.26 9.28 -18.65
C SER A 503 -23.26 10.26 -18.05
N ARG A 504 -22.84 11.02 -17.05
CA ARG A 504 -23.64 11.99 -16.29
C ARG A 504 -23.45 13.43 -16.77
N ALA A 505 -22.69 13.64 -17.87
CA ALA A 505 -22.40 14.95 -18.48
C ALA A 505 -21.95 16.02 -17.45
N GLY A 506 -21.16 15.62 -16.43
CA GLY A 506 -20.68 16.50 -15.36
C GLY A 506 -21.75 16.94 -14.35
N SER A 507 -22.95 16.34 -14.36
CA SER A 507 -24.03 16.68 -13.41
C SER A 507 -23.86 16.06 -12.03
N VAL A 508 -22.86 15.16 -11.82
CA VAL A 508 -22.58 14.48 -10.55
C VAL A 508 -21.30 14.99 -9.92
N GLY A 509 -21.33 15.17 -8.61
CA GLY A 509 -20.15 15.53 -7.82
C GLY A 509 -19.31 14.31 -7.44
N THR A 510 -18.12 14.59 -6.89
CA THR A 510 -17.14 13.57 -6.46
C THR A 510 -17.73 12.56 -5.47
N ALA A 511 -18.53 13.04 -4.52
CA ALA A 511 -19.17 12.19 -3.51
C ALA A 511 -20.13 11.18 -4.13
N GLU A 512 -20.86 11.57 -5.19
CA GLU A 512 -21.80 10.65 -5.87
C GLU A 512 -21.06 9.66 -6.76
N VAL A 513 -20.00 10.09 -7.47
CA VAL A 513 -19.12 9.16 -8.23
C VAL A 513 -18.55 8.10 -7.30
N ARG A 514 -17.99 8.52 -6.15
CA ARG A 514 -17.48 7.60 -5.14
C ARG A 514 -18.57 6.65 -4.64
N ARG A 515 -19.72 7.17 -4.30
CA ARG A 515 -20.86 6.41 -3.79
C ARG A 515 -21.30 5.33 -4.77
N LEU A 516 -21.52 5.69 -6.04
CA LEU A 516 -21.91 4.75 -7.10
C LEU A 516 -20.90 3.61 -7.27
N ILE A 517 -19.59 3.92 -7.27
CA ILE A 517 -18.54 2.89 -7.39
C ILE A 517 -18.55 1.95 -6.19
N LEU A 518 -18.70 2.48 -4.97
CA LEU A 518 -18.64 1.67 -3.76
C LEU A 518 -19.88 0.78 -3.58
N GLU A 519 -21.07 1.36 -3.72
CA GLU A 519 -22.32 0.68 -3.39
C GLU A 519 -22.69 -0.44 -4.35
N THR A 520 -22.25 -0.34 -5.61
CA THR A 520 -22.49 -1.37 -6.64
C THR A 520 -21.39 -2.42 -6.71
N ALA A 521 -20.31 -2.25 -5.94
CA ALA A 521 -19.24 -3.24 -5.85
C ALA A 521 -19.76 -4.56 -5.25
N ARG A 522 -19.14 -5.66 -5.66
CA ARG A 522 -19.54 -7.02 -5.29
C ARG A 522 -18.60 -7.59 -4.24
N PRO A 523 -19.06 -7.81 -3.00
CA PRO A 523 -18.27 -8.47 -1.97
C PRO A 523 -17.83 -9.87 -2.41
N ALA A 524 -16.53 -10.14 -2.35
CA ALA A 524 -15.99 -11.44 -2.71
C ALA A 524 -16.06 -12.44 -1.54
N PRO A 525 -16.26 -13.75 -1.84
CA PRO A 525 -16.20 -14.79 -0.83
C PRO A 525 -14.77 -14.97 -0.32
N ASP A 526 -14.65 -15.48 0.89
CA ASP A 526 -13.37 -15.97 1.39
C ASP A 526 -13.16 -17.41 0.91
N THR A 527 -12.05 -17.68 0.24
CA THR A 527 -11.73 -19.02 -0.25
C THR A 527 -11.36 -20.01 0.84
N ASN A 528 -11.00 -19.51 2.02
CA ASN A 528 -10.64 -20.33 3.19
C ASN A 528 -11.83 -20.56 4.13
N SER A 529 -12.98 -19.96 3.87
CA SER A 529 -14.19 -20.11 4.67
C SER A 529 -15.45 -20.06 3.81
N THR A 530 -16.62 -20.34 4.40
CA THR A 530 -17.92 -20.20 3.72
C THR A 530 -18.50 -18.78 3.77
N GLY A 531 -17.78 -17.82 4.38
CA GLY A 531 -18.18 -16.42 4.54
C GLY A 531 -17.66 -15.49 3.45
N LEU A 532 -17.95 -14.21 3.62
CA LEU A 532 -17.36 -13.15 2.81
C LEU A 532 -16.02 -12.70 3.43
N LEU A 533 -15.09 -12.26 2.59
CA LEU A 533 -13.89 -11.58 3.05
C LEU A 533 -14.25 -10.33 3.86
N SER A 534 -13.45 -10.06 4.89
CA SER A 534 -13.60 -8.83 5.69
C SER A 534 -13.51 -7.58 4.81
N PRO A 535 -14.39 -6.58 4.99
CA PRO A 535 -14.25 -5.26 4.38
C PRO A 535 -12.91 -4.58 4.63
N LEU A 536 -12.20 -4.92 5.71
CA LEU A 536 -10.84 -4.43 5.98
C LEU A 536 -9.80 -4.90 4.95
N ARG A 537 -10.15 -5.88 4.11
CA ARG A 537 -9.29 -6.39 3.06
C ARG A 537 -9.71 -5.92 1.67
N GLN A 538 -11.03 -5.83 1.42
CA GLN A 538 -11.59 -5.60 0.10
C GLN A 538 -12.47 -4.33 -0.01
N GLY A 539 -12.71 -3.59 1.07
CA GLY A 539 -13.68 -2.51 1.09
C GLY A 539 -15.08 -2.99 0.77
N SER A 540 -15.76 -2.29 -0.14
CA SER A 540 -17.08 -2.67 -0.65
C SER A 540 -17.07 -3.92 -1.53
N GLY A 541 -15.88 -4.41 -1.95
CA GLY A 541 -15.71 -5.56 -2.85
C GLY A 541 -15.19 -5.19 -4.23
N LEU A 542 -15.30 -6.11 -5.19
CA LEU A 542 -14.86 -5.89 -6.56
C LEU A 542 -15.80 -4.92 -7.30
N VAL A 543 -15.22 -3.91 -7.95
CA VAL A 543 -15.96 -2.90 -8.72
C VAL A 543 -16.75 -3.48 -9.89
N ASP A 544 -17.93 -2.88 -10.19
CA ASP A 544 -18.72 -3.15 -11.38
C ASP A 544 -19.23 -1.84 -11.97
N ILE A 545 -18.68 -1.43 -13.14
CA ILE A 545 -19.05 -0.17 -13.78
C ILE A 545 -20.44 -0.24 -14.43
N TRP A 546 -20.85 -1.41 -14.92
CA TRP A 546 -22.17 -1.57 -15.51
C TRP A 546 -23.28 -1.31 -14.49
N ASP A 547 -23.14 -1.90 -13.30
CA ASP A 547 -24.07 -1.70 -12.21
C ASP A 547 -24.01 -0.24 -11.71
N SER A 548 -22.82 0.39 -11.67
CA SER A 548 -22.66 1.82 -11.32
C SER A 548 -23.33 2.77 -12.31
N LEU A 549 -23.22 2.51 -13.61
CA LEU A 549 -23.82 3.32 -14.68
C LEU A 549 -25.35 3.19 -14.71
N SER A 550 -25.86 2.00 -14.42
CA SER A 550 -27.29 1.70 -14.40
C SER A 550 -27.97 1.97 -13.06
N ALA A 551 -27.22 2.41 -12.04
CA ALA A 551 -27.76 2.63 -10.71
C ALA A 551 -28.86 3.70 -10.68
N LEU A 552 -30.05 3.31 -10.25
CA LEU A 552 -31.22 4.15 -10.05
C LEU A 552 -31.48 4.51 -8.59
N ALA A 553 -30.61 4.08 -7.67
CA ALA A 553 -30.65 4.44 -6.28
C ALA A 553 -29.25 4.56 -5.66
N THR A 554 -29.15 5.26 -4.56
CA THR A 554 -27.95 5.38 -3.72
C THR A 554 -28.30 5.30 -2.25
N VAL A 555 -27.29 4.95 -1.41
CA VAL A 555 -27.43 4.83 0.05
C VAL A 555 -26.38 5.70 0.73
N GLU A 556 -26.75 6.50 1.70
CA GLU A 556 -25.82 7.34 2.46
C GLU A 556 -25.93 7.08 3.97
N PRO A 557 -24.81 6.86 4.65
CA PRO A 557 -23.43 6.75 4.14
C PRO A 557 -23.18 5.42 3.40
N SER A 558 -22.23 5.41 2.46
CA SER A 558 -21.83 4.22 1.67
C SER A 558 -20.89 3.25 2.39
N GLN A 559 -20.41 3.59 3.57
CA GLN A 559 -19.58 2.77 4.44
C GLN A 559 -19.86 3.15 5.91
N LEU A 560 -19.76 2.18 6.83
CA LEU A 560 -20.01 2.39 8.25
C LEU A 560 -18.80 1.99 9.11
N SER A 561 -18.20 2.96 9.79
CA SER A 561 -17.35 2.71 10.95
C SER A 561 -18.21 2.75 12.21
N LEU A 562 -18.28 1.62 12.91
CA LEU A 562 -19.11 1.49 14.12
C LEU A 562 -18.36 1.91 15.38
N ASN A 563 -17.08 2.29 15.24
CA ASN A 563 -16.15 2.53 16.34
C ASN A 563 -15.93 1.26 17.20
N TYR A 564 -15.78 1.41 18.49
CA TYR A 564 -15.48 0.33 19.43
C TYR A 564 -16.62 0.17 20.46
N THR A 565 -16.65 -1.00 21.11
CA THR A 565 -17.68 -1.37 22.07
C THR A 565 -17.21 -1.10 23.50
N ALA A 566 -17.10 0.17 23.91
CA ALA A 566 -16.72 0.52 25.28
C ALA A 566 -17.81 0.17 26.29
N PRO A 567 -17.48 -0.15 27.57
CA PRO A 567 -18.42 -0.19 28.68
C PRO A 567 -19.03 1.20 28.91
N GLY A 568 -20.34 1.26 29.19
CA GLY A 568 -20.96 2.50 29.65
C GLY A 568 -20.32 3.00 30.97
N PRO A 569 -20.38 4.30 31.28
CA PRO A 569 -19.78 4.89 32.48
C PRO A 569 -20.25 4.31 33.82
N ASP A 570 -21.32 3.52 33.83
CA ASP A 570 -21.90 2.82 34.96
C ASP A 570 -21.46 1.35 35.10
N GLY A 571 -20.56 0.86 34.23
CA GLY A 571 -20.13 -0.53 34.24
C GLY A 571 -21.22 -1.55 33.92
N ALA A 572 -22.43 -1.09 33.60
CA ALA A 572 -23.54 -1.96 33.27
C ALA A 572 -23.36 -2.56 31.87
N ARG A 573 -23.45 -3.88 31.78
CA ARG A 573 -23.35 -4.65 30.52
C ARG A 573 -24.54 -4.46 29.56
N SER A 574 -25.52 -3.67 29.92
CA SER A 574 -26.71 -3.38 29.10
C SER A 574 -26.42 -2.28 28.06
N GLY A 575 -25.83 -2.62 26.98
CA GLY A 575 -25.46 -1.69 25.88
C GLY A 575 -24.15 -2.05 25.18
N PHE A 576 -23.46 -3.06 25.66
CA PHE A 576 -22.19 -3.53 25.08
C PHE A 576 -22.38 -3.95 23.62
N GLY A 577 -21.65 -3.30 22.73
CA GLY A 577 -21.51 -3.74 21.35
C GLY A 577 -22.70 -3.46 20.44
N GLN A 578 -23.58 -2.54 20.78
CA GLN A 578 -24.71 -2.20 19.94
C GLN A 578 -24.57 -0.83 19.30
N ALA A 579 -24.53 -0.78 17.99
CA ALA A 579 -24.50 0.46 17.21
C ALA A 579 -25.83 0.65 16.47
N VAL A 580 -26.46 1.80 16.63
CA VAL A 580 -27.63 2.20 15.82
C VAL A 580 -27.15 3.15 14.73
N ARG A 581 -27.50 2.85 13.49
CA ARG A 581 -27.14 3.66 12.31
C ARG A 581 -28.37 3.93 11.46
N THR A 582 -28.49 5.17 11.00
CA THR A 582 -29.53 5.59 10.06
C THR A 582 -28.87 5.79 8.70
N LEU A 583 -29.42 5.13 7.69
CA LEU A 583 -29.01 5.25 6.30
C LEU A 583 -30.15 5.90 5.52
N THR A 584 -29.79 6.79 4.60
CA THR A 584 -30.75 7.44 3.69
C THR A 584 -30.64 6.76 2.33
N VAL A 585 -31.73 6.18 1.87
CA VAL A 585 -31.84 5.58 0.54
C VAL A 585 -32.57 6.56 -0.36
N ARG A 586 -31.95 6.94 -1.49
CA ARG A 586 -32.53 7.83 -2.47
C ARG A 586 -32.92 7.08 -3.73
N ASN A 587 -34.18 7.27 -4.20
CA ASN A 587 -34.63 6.78 -5.48
C ASN A 587 -34.41 7.85 -6.56
N HIS A 588 -33.53 7.60 -7.51
CA HIS A 588 -33.23 8.52 -8.62
C HIS A 588 -34.18 8.34 -9.82
N SER A 589 -35.01 7.30 -9.84
CA SER A 589 -36.01 7.14 -10.90
C SER A 589 -37.00 8.32 -10.85
N PRO A 590 -37.23 9.01 -11.98
CA PRO A 590 -38.18 10.14 -12.03
C PRO A 590 -39.65 9.68 -12.04
N THR A 591 -39.91 8.41 -12.39
CA THR A 591 -41.25 7.89 -12.67
C THR A 591 -41.67 6.71 -11.80
N SER A 592 -40.73 5.93 -11.29
CA SER A 592 -40.98 4.63 -10.72
C SER A 592 -40.74 4.58 -9.22
N ALA A 593 -41.71 4.13 -8.45
CA ALA A 593 -41.48 3.75 -7.05
C ALA A 593 -40.68 2.46 -6.97
N MET A 594 -39.81 2.34 -5.95
CA MET A 594 -39.07 1.11 -5.70
C MET A 594 -39.48 0.48 -4.36
N ALA A 595 -39.48 -0.83 -4.29
CA ALA A 595 -39.54 -1.59 -3.06
C ALA A 595 -38.13 -1.92 -2.58
N LEU A 596 -37.83 -1.63 -1.31
CA LEU A 596 -36.54 -1.77 -0.69
C LEU A 596 -36.62 -2.82 0.42
N SER A 597 -35.67 -3.77 0.43
CA SER A 597 -35.38 -4.65 1.55
C SER A 597 -33.90 -4.61 1.94
N VAL A 598 -33.60 -4.83 3.23
CA VAL A 598 -32.25 -4.86 3.76
C VAL A 598 -31.94 -6.22 4.36
N VAL A 599 -30.85 -6.82 3.93
CA VAL A 599 -30.38 -8.13 4.41
C VAL A 599 -28.94 -8.00 4.89
N HIS A 600 -28.64 -8.60 6.03
CA HIS A 600 -27.28 -8.71 6.52
C HIS A 600 -26.53 -9.84 5.82
N LEU A 601 -25.31 -9.53 5.35
CA LEU A 601 -24.32 -10.49 4.88
C LEU A 601 -23.14 -10.48 5.84
N ALA A 602 -22.91 -11.59 6.53
CA ALA A 602 -21.79 -11.72 7.44
C ALA A 602 -20.46 -11.78 6.68
N ALA A 603 -19.43 -11.11 7.21
CA ALA A 603 -18.06 -11.26 6.75
C ALA A 603 -17.18 -11.74 7.90
N ASN A 604 -15.98 -12.25 7.57
CA ASN A 604 -15.05 -12.76 8.55
C ASN A 604 -14.61 -11.67 9.53
N SER A 605 -14.58 -12.03 10.82
CA SER A 605 -13.90 -11.24 11.85
C SER A 605 -12.39 -11.50 11.80
N VAL A 606 -11.59 -10.47 12.04
CA VAL A 606 -10.11 -10.54 11.97
C VAL A 606 -9.48 -9.94 13.21
N SER A 607 -8.35 -10.49 13.65
CA SER A 607 -7.57 -9.99 14.78
C SER A 607 -6.08 -9.99 14.46
N SER A 608 -5.35 -9.04 15.04
CA SER A 608 -3.88 -8.98 14.98
C SER A 608 -3.19 -9.76 16.10
N HIS A 609 -3.95 -10.44 16.98
CA HIS A 609 -3.41 -11.16 18.14
C HIS A 609 -3.93 -12.59 18.20
N PHE A 610 -3.10 -13.50 18.72
CA PHE A 610 -3.53 -14.85 19.11
C PHE A 610 -4.24 -14.81 20.48
N ALA A 611 -4.97 -15.89 20.82
CA ALA A 611 -5.69 -16.01 22.08
C ALA A 611 -4.79 -15.89 23.34
N ASN A 612 -3.49 -16.19 23.20
CA ASN A 612 -2.50 -16.00 24.27
C ASN A 612 -1.94 -14.56 24.35
N GLY A 613 -2.48 -13.61 23.55
CA GLY A 613 -2.04 -12.22 23.50
C GLY A 613 -0.80 -11.97 22.64
N SER A 614 -0.19 -12.99 22.02
CA SER A 614 0.92 -12.78 21.11
C SER A 614 0.45 -12.24 19.75
N PHE A 615 1.33 -11.48 19.09
CA PHE A 615 1.07 -10.84 17.80
C PHE A 615 0.96 -11.84 16.65
N ALA A 616 -0.01 -11.66 15.76
CA ALA A 616 -0.21 -12.45 14.54
C ALA A 616 -0.04 -11.57 13.28
N ALA A 617 0.86 -11.96 12.39
CA ALA A 617 0.93 -11.45 11.03
C ALA A 617 1.10 -12.63 10.05
N PRO A 618 0.26 -12.81 9.05
CA PRO A 618 -0.92 -12.00 8.70
C PRO A 618 -2.04 -12.07 9.74
N PRO A 619 -3.07 -11.20 9.66
CA PRO A 619 -4.16 -11.20 10.62
C PRO A 619 -4.82 -12.57 10.73
N ARG A 620 -5.06 -12.98 11.97
CA ARG A 620 -5.83 -14.18 12.27
C ARG A 620 -7.30 -13.96 11.84
N ALA A 621 -7.82 -14.84 11.00
CA ALA A 621 -9.21 -14.86 10.63
C ALA A 621 -9.97 -15.93 11.43
N TRP A 622 -11.24 -15.71 11.70
CA TRP A 622 -12.10 -16.75 12.25
C TRP A 622 -12.91 -17.41 11.12
N PRO A 623 -12.94 -18.73 11.02
CA PRO A 623 -12.29 -19.76 11.85
C PRO A 623 -10.78 -19.86 11.58
N GLU A 624 -10.00 -20.28 12.60
CA GLU A 624 -8.54 -20.26 12.59
C GLU A 624 -7.88 -21.34 11.72
N SER A 625 -8.60 -22.29 11.21
CA SER A 625 -8.03 -23.36 10.39
C SER A 625 -8.81 -23.55 9.10
N ALA A 626 -8.10 -23.58 7.98
CA ALA A 626 -8.62 -23.94 6.66
C ALA A 626 -9.17 -25.39 6.61
N ALA A 627 -8.84 -26.25 7.58
CA ALA A 627 -9.32 -27.62 7.68
C ALA A 627 -10.76 -27.74 8.22
N ALA A 628 -11.27 -26.71 8.89
CA ALA A 628 -12.64 -26.67 9.37
C ALA A 628 -13.45 -25.75 8.45
N GLN A 629 -14.06 -26.29 7.41
CA GLN A 629 -15.17 -25.59 6.74
C GLN A 629 -16.32 -25.46 7.75
N VAL A 630 -16.28 -24.39 8.54
CA VAL A 630 -17.36 -24.06 9.47
C VAL A 630 -18.51 -23.53 8.63
N PRO A 631 -19.71 -24.06 8.73
CA PRO A 631 -20.87 -23.54 8.02
C PRO A 631 -21.07 -22.06 8.31
N HIS A 632 -21.47 -21.28 7.32
CA HIS A 632 -21.65 -19.81 7.39
C HIS A 632 -22.51 -19.36 8.58
N ASP A 633 -23.52 -20.13 8.94
CA ASP A 633 -24.46 -19.91 10.04
C ASP A 633 -23.86 -20.16 11.45
N THR A 634 -22.66 -20.72 11.54
CA THR A 634 -21.94 -20.95 12.80
C THR A 634 -20.80 -19.95 13.04
N LEU A 635 -20.48 -19.07 12.05
CA LEU A 635 -19.50 -18.02 12.24
C LEU A 635 -19.96 -17.01 13.29
N PRO A 636 -19.11 -16.60 14.26
CA PRO A 636 -19.41 -15.48 15.12
C PRO A 636 -19.59 -14.21 14.29
N SER A 637 -20.83 -13.87 13.98
CA SER A 637 -21.18 -12.70 13.19
C SER A 637 -22.02 -11.73 14.00
N ALA A 638 -21.94 -10.45 13.63
CA ALA A 638 -22.81 -9.44 14.23
C ALA A 638 -24.29 -9.78 13.97
N VAL A 639 -25.14 -9.48 14.93
CA VAL A 639 -26.59 -9.55 14.75
C VAL A 639 -27.08 -8.22 14.23
N VAL A 640 -27.78 -8.23 13.08
CA VAL A 640 -28.30 -7.02 12.45
C VAL A 640 -29.83 -7.05 12.47
N GLU A 641 -30.42 -6.11 13.16
CA GLU A 641 -31.85 -5.85 13.14
C GLU A 641 -32.13 -4.74 12.10
N SER A 642 -32.98 -5.04 11.14
CA SER A 642 -33.44 -4.13 10.09
C SER A 642 -34.94 -4.19 9.97
N PRO A 643 -35.61 -3.23 9.31
CA PRO A 643 -37.04 -3.30 9.05
C PRO A 643 -37.46 -4.62 8.40
N ALA A 644 -38.45 -5.29 8.97
CA ALA A 644 -38.88 -6.64 8.55
C ALA A 644 -39.72 -6.68 7.25
N LEU A 645 -40.24 -5.55 6.80
CA LEU A 645 -41.10 -5.44 5.61
C LEU A 645 -40.41 -4.59 4.54
N PRO A 646 -40.66 -4.87 3.26
CA PRO A 646 -40.23 -3.99 2.19
C PRO A 646 -40.76 -2.57 2.39
N ILE A 647 -39.86 -1.59 2.23
CA ILE A 647 -40.19 -0.17 2.33
C ILE A 647 -40.41 0.35 0.91
N THR A 648 -41.45 1.10 0.66
CA THR A 648 -41.72 1.73 -0.64
C THR A 648 -41.09 3.14 -0.62
N VAL A 649 -40.23 3.41 -1.61
CA VAL A 649 -39.63 4.74 -1.83
C VAL A 649 -40.21 5.33 -3.12
N PRO A 650 -40.95 6.43 -3.07
CA PRO A 650 -41.53 7.08 -4.23
C PRO A 650 -40.47 7.57 -5.23
N PRO A 651 -40.86 7.87 -6.48
CA PRO A 651 -39.96 8.47 -7.47
C PRO A 651 -39.32 9.76 -6.96
N GLY A 652 -38.01 9.91 -7.12
CA GLY A 652 -37.24 11.09 -6.72
C GLY A 652 -37.18 11.34 -5.20
N ALA A 653 -37.77 10.46 -4.38
CA ALA A 653 -37.82 10.61 -2.93
C ALA A 653 -36.65 9.95 -2.20
N GLU A 654 -36.50 10.33 -0.95
CA GLU A 654 -35.56 9.73 0.01
C GLU A 654 -36.34 9.03 1.14
N GLN A 655 -35.76 7.95 1.64
CA GLN A 655 -36.27 7.19 2.76
C GLN A 655 -35.17 6.82 3.72
N THR A 656 -35.37 7.10 5.01
CA THR A 656 -34.43 6.67 6.05
C THR A 656 -34.69 5.24 6.47
N VAL A 657 -33.64 4.49 6.67
CA VAL A 657 -33.61 3.13 7.18
C VAL A 657 -32.71 3.08 8.40
N THR A 658 -33.27 2.69 9.53
CA THR A 658 -32.50 2.51 10.77
C THR A 658 -32.18 1.04 10.94
N VAL A 659 -30.87 0.74 11.12
CA VAL A 659 -30.37 -0.59 11.44
C VAL A 659 -29.69 -0.58 12.79
N ARG A 660 -29.83 -1.69 13.51
CA ARG A 660 -29.18 -1.94 14.80
C ARG A 660 -28.19 -3.08 14.60
N ILE A 661 -26.91 -2.83 14.84
CA ILE A 661 -25.84 -3.79 14.66
C ILE A 661 -25.27 -4.12 16.04
N THR A 662 -25.41 -5.37 16.45
CA THR A 662 -24.88 -5.89 17.73
C THR A 662 -23.64 -6.72 17.46
N ALA A 663 -22.55 -6.44 18.17
CA ALA A 663 -21.31 -7.17 18.04
C ALA A 663 -21.49 -8.68 18.27
N PRO A 664 -20.68 -9.55 17.64
CA PRO A 664 -20.82 -10.99 17.77
C PRO A 664 -20.58 -11.48 19.19
N ALA A 665 -21.41 -12.40 19.66
CA ALA A 665 -21.14 -13.19 20.85
C ALA A 665 -20.13 -14.29 20.52
N GLY A 666 -19.29 -14.66 21.48
CA GLY A 666 -18.34 -15.77 21.35
C GLY A 666 -16.93 -15.40 20.89
N LEU A 667 -16.65 -14.12 20.64
CA LEU A 667 -15.30 -13.58 20.48
C LEU A 667 -14.83 -12.91 21.78
N GLY A 668 -13.55 -13.09 22.17
CA GLY A 668 -12.99 -12.47 23.38
C GLY A 668 -12.71 -10.99 23.16
N ALA A 669 -13.25 -10.11 24.00
CA ALA A 669 -13.06 -8.67 23.88
C ALA A 669 -11.59 -8.23 24.10
N SER A 670 -10.78 -9.06 24.76
CA SER A 670 -9.34 -8.83 24.98
C SER A 670 -8.45 -9.29 23.81
N GLU A 671 -9.02 -9.93 22.80
CA GLU A 671 -8.26 -10.49 21.67
C GLU A 671 -8.17 -9.53 20.48
N GLY A 672 -8.65 -8.30 20.60
CA GLY A 672 -8.52 -7.27 19.57
C GLY A 672 -9.24 -7.59 18.25
N TRP A 673 -10.45 -8.15 18.31
CA TRP A 673 -11.22 -8.52 17.14
C TRP A 673 -11.86 -7.32 16.45
N PHE A 674 -11.70 -7.26 15.13
CA PHE A 674 -12.52 -6.48 14.24
C PHE A 674 -13.63 -7.37 13.66
N TYR A 675 -14.89 -7.07 13.97
CA TYR A 675 -16.04 -7.72 13.36
C TYR A 675 -16.57 -6.89 12.21
N SER A 676 -17.10 -7.55 11.19
CA SER A 676 -17.47 -6.87 9.94
C SER A 676 -18.57 -7.59 9.17
N GLY A 677 -19.13 -6.91 8.18
CA GLY A 677 -20.16 -7.44 7.31
C GLY A 677 -20.63 -6.41 6.30
N TYR A 678 -21.71 -6.75 5.59
CA TYR A 678 -22.34 -5.90 4.61
C TYR A 678 -23.84 -5.81 4.85
N LEU A 679 -24.41 -4.62 4.66
CA LEU A 679 -25.84 -4.41 4.52
C LEU A 679 -26.14 -4.45 3.02
N ARG A 680 -26.84 -5.50 2.59
CA ARG A 680 -27.30 -5.62 1.19
C ARG A 680 -28.69 -5.04 1.06
N PHE A 681 -28.80 -3.98 0.26
CA PHE A 681 -30.05 -3.36 -0.14
C PHE A 681 -30.51 -3.98 -1.44
N SER A 682 -31.63 -4.69 -1.42
CA SER A 682 -32.26 -5.25 -2.63
C SER A 682 -33.42 -4.34 -3.03
N LEU A 683 -33.36 -3.84 -4.26
CA LEU A 683 -34.24 -2.80 -4.80
C LEU A 683 -35.00 -3.37 -6.01
N LEU A 684 -36.34 -3.19 -6.03
CA LEU A 684 -37.22 -3.66 -7.10
C LEU A 684 -38.08 -2.48 -7.56
N TRP A 685 -38.06 -2.19 -8.87
CA TRP A 685 -38.92 -1.18 -9.49
C TRP A 685 -40.15 -1.83 -10.12
N ALA A 686 -41.31 -1.24 -9.90
CA ALA A 686 -42.58 -1.82 -10.28
C ALA A 686 -42.82 -1.85 -11.80
N ASP A 687 -42.25 -0.93 -12.55
CA ASP A 687 -42.48 -0.72 -13.98
C ASP A 687 -41.35 -1.23 -14.90
N GLN A 688 -40.29 -1.76 -14.32
CA GLN A 688 -39.09 -2.21 -15.07
C GLN A 688 -39.01 -3.75 -15.18
N ASN A 689 -40.14 -4.43 -15.44
CA ASN A 689 -40.21 -5.89 -15.61
C ASN A 689 -39.52 -6.67 -14.45
N GLY A 690 -39.51 -6.10 -13.25
CA GLY A 690 -38.86 -6.71 -12.10
C GLY A 690 -37.33 -6.62 -12.10
N THR A 691 -36.74 -5.62 -12.78
CA THR A 691 -35.28 -5.38 -12.70
C THR A 691 -34.88 -5.16 -11.25
N ALA A 692 -34.08 -6.06 -10.74
CA ALA A 692 -33.56 -6.00 -9.39
C ALA A 692 -32.19 -5.32 -9.42
N GLN A 693 -31.96 -4.36 -8.53
CA GLN A 693 -30.63 -3.78 -8.27
C GLN A 693 -30.22 -4.13 -6.84
N THR A 694 -28.95 -4.34 -6.65
CA THR A 694 -28.38 -4.62 -5.33
C THR A 694 -27.30 -3.59 -5.01
N LEU A 695 -27.39 -2.98 -3.83
CA LEU A 695 -26.36 -2.09 -3.29
C LEU A 695 -25.79 -2.70 -2.02
N HIS A 696 -24.51 -2.45 -1.77
CA HIS A 696 -23.83 -2.98 -0.60
C HIS A 696 -23.22 -1.84 0.23
N VAL A 697 -23.46 -1.84 1.52
CA VAL A 697 -22.83 -0.93 2.47
C VAL A 697 -22.00 -1.76 3.46
N PRO A 698 -20.67 -1.74 3.34
CA PRO A 698 -19.79 -2.43 4.29
C PRO A 698 -19.82 -1.75 5.64
N TYR A 699 -19.65 -2.54 6.70
CA TYR A 699 -19.44 -2.03 8.04
C TYR A 699 -18.31 -2.78 8.74
N MET A 700 -17.66 -2.09 9.69
CA MET A 700 -16.75 -2.71 10.65
C MET A 700 -16.89 -2.08 12.03
N GLY A 701 -16.58 -2.84 13.08
CA GLY A 701 -16.47 -2.40 14.44
C GLY A 701 -15.40 -3.15 15.20
N PHE A 702 -14.85 -2.55 16.24
CA PHE A 702 -13.87 -3.17 17.12
C PHE A 702 -14.56 -3.72 18.38
N LEU A 703 -14.25 -4.95 18.76
CA LEU A 703 -14.80 -5.60 19.95
C LEU A 703 -13.93 -5.31 21.17
N GLY A 704 -14.45 -4.60 22.14
CA GLY A 704 -13.76 -4.15 23.35
C GLY A 704 -13.53 -2.64 23.37
N ASP A 705 -12.64 -2.20 24.27
CA ASP A 705 -12.23 -0.79 24.36
C ASP A 705 -10.95 -0.54 23.56
N TYR A 706 -11.09 0.07 22.39
CA TYR A 706 -9.97 0.38 21.51
C TYR A 706 -8.97 1.36 22.15
N THR A 707 -9.47 2.25 23.03
CA THR A 707 -8.63 3.23 23.72
C THR A 707 -7.73 2.62 24.82
N GLN A 708 -7.93 1.34 25.12
CA GLN A 708 -7.12 0.58 26.08
C GLN A 708 -6.16 -0.42 25.38
N GLN A 709 -6.12 -0.44 24.04
CA GLN A 709 -5.20 -1.33 23.33
C GLN A 709 -3.76 -1.00 23.69
N ASP A 710 -2.98 -2.06 23.94
CA ASP A 710 -1.55 -1.90 24.16
C ASP A 710 -0.83 -1.52 22.85
N VAL A 711 0.02 -0.53 22.94
CA VAL A 711 0.82 -0.03 21.82
C VAL A 711 2.19 -0.68 21.81
N LEU A 712 2.79 -0.81 23.00
CA LEU A 712 4.09 -1.45 23.17
C LEU A 712 3.89 -2.96 23.35
N ALA A 713 4.75 -3.74 22.71
CA ALA A 713 4.81 -5.18 22.91
C ALA A 713 5.00 -5.51 24.40
N VAL A 714 4.38 -6.61 24.84
CA VAL A 714 4.44 -7.02 26.26
C VAL A 714 5.82 -7.61 26.61
N PRO A 715 6.28 -7.45 27.87
CA PRO A 715 7.58 -7.96 28.32
C PRO A 715 7.78 -9.48 28.13
N SER A 716 6.69 -10.26 28.09
CA SER A 716 6.74 -11.70 27.81
C SER A 716 7.28 -12.04 26.42
N GLU A 717 7.26 -11.09 25.49
CA GLU A 717 7.85 -11.21 24.16
C GLU A 717 9.28 -10.67 24.09
N GLY A 718 9.83 -10.21 25.20
CA GLY A 718 11.21 -9.73 25.30
C GLY A 718 11.41 -8.26 24.94
N PHE A 719 10.35 -7.47 24.75
CA PHE A 719 10.39 -6.02 24.48
C PHE A 719 9.54 -5.24 25.50
N PRO A 720 9.85 -3.92 25.73
CA PRO A 720 11.09 -3.21 25.39
C PRO A 720 12.28 -3.60 26.27
N TYR A 721 13.51 -3.32 25.83
CA TYR A 721 14.74 -3.51 26.60
C TYR A 721 15.85 -2.54 26.15
N ILE A 722 16.93 -2.42 26.96
CA ILE A 722 18.10 -1.61 26.61
C ILE A 722 19.36 -2.46 26.56
N THR A 723 20.30 -2.13 25.65
CA THR A 723 21.62 -2.78 25.52
C THR A 723 22.74 -1.75 25.38
N MET A 724 23.98 -2.17 25.51
CA MET A 724 25.09 -1.43 24.90
C MET A 724 25.08 -1.69 23.38
N ARG A 725 25.36 -0.66 22.56
CA ARG A 725 25.45 -0.81 21.12
C ARG A 725 26.44 -1.91 20.75
N GLY A 726 26.04 -2.84 19.88
CA GLY A 726 26.84 -3.99 19.45
C GLY A 726 26.82 -5.17 20.43
N SER A 727 26.12 -5.07 21.57
CA SER A 727 25.87 -6.20 22.48
C SER A 727 24.44 -6.72 22.26
N PRO A 728 24.23 -8.04 22.17
CA PRO A 728 22.88 -8.62 22.15
C PRO A 728 22.24 -8.72 23.54
N GLU A 729 23.03 -8.56 24.61
CA GLU A 729 22.58 -8.80 25.97
C GLU A 729 21.91 -7.56 26.58
N PRO A 730 20.71 -7.68 27.14
CA PRO A 730 20.07 -6.59 27.90
C PRO A 730 20.91 -6.13 29.07
N LEU A 731 20.91 -4.81 29.31
CA LEU A 731 21.55 -4.24 30.49
C LEU A 731 20.79 -4.65 31.76
N ALA A 732 21.52 -5.23 32.71
CA ALA A 732 20.99 -5.52 34.03
C ALA A 732 20.80 -4.23 34.88
N ASP A 733 19.98 -4.32 35.94
CA ASP A 733 19.87 -3.20 36.91
C ASP A 733 21.25 -2.85 37.48
N ASP A 734 21.47 -1.55 37.66
CA ASP A 734 22.71 -0.96 38.18
C ASP A 734 23.98 -1.21 37.34
N SER A 735 23.79 -1.53 36.06
CA SER A 735 24.93 -1.61 35.12
C SER A 735 25.63 -0.25 35.00
N HIS A 736 26.94 -0.24 35.12
CA HIS A 736 27.78 0.93 34.94
C HIS A 736 28.13 1.11 33.45
N VAL A 737 27.91 2.30 32.89
CA VAL A 737 28.14 2.60 31.49
C VAL A 737 28.95 3.90 31.34
N SER A 738 29.89 3.89 30.41
CA SER A 738 30.54 5.11 29.90
C SER A 738 30.07 5.39 28.51
N ILE A 739 29.61 6.62 28.22
CA ILE A 739 29.06 7.02 26.95
C ILE A 739 30.08 7.84 26.17
N ASP A 740 30.44 7.38 24.97
CA ASP A 740 31.36 8.09 24.06
C ASP A 740 30.91 7.88 22.58
N ALA A 741 31.74 8.28 21.62
CA ALA A 741 31.45 8.14 20.20
C ALA A 741 31.23 6.68 19.72
N ALA A 742 31.84 5.70 20.43
CA ALA A 742 31.74 4.29 20.07
C ALA A 742 30.74 3.52 20.98
N HIS A 743 30.57 3.98 22.22
CA HIS A 743 29.78 3.29 23.23
C HIS A 743 28.50 4.06 23.55
N HIS A 744 27.36 3.54 23.11
CA HIS A 744 26.05 4.12 23.32
C HIS A 744 25.09 3.11 23.94
N VAL A 745 24.13 3.59 24.73
CA VAL A 745 23.00 2.76 25.14
C VAL A 745 21.94 2.77 24.02
N ALA A 746 21.52 1.61 23.58
CA ALA A 746 20.44 1.43 22.61
C ALA A 746 19.15 1.02 23.31
N VAL A 747 18.04 1.65 22.94
CA VAL A 747 16.68 1.31 23.38
C VAL A 747 16.01 0.53 22.27
N HIS A 748 15.61 -0.70 22.55
CA HIS A 748 14.93 -1.58 21.61
C HIS A 748 13.46 -1.70 21.98
N TYR A 749 12.58 -1.45 21.05
CA TYR A 749 11.13 -1.51 21.27
C TYR A 749 10.38 -2.01 20.04
N ARG A 750 9.21 -2.58 20.26
CA ARG A 750 8.30 -3.01 19.21
C ARG A 750 6.92 -2.40 19.48
N LEU A 751 6.30 -1.84 18.44
CA LEU A 751 4.95 -1.33 18.47
C LEU A 751 4.02 -2.37 17.87
N GLU A 752 3.05 -2.84 18.64
CA GLU A 752 1.98 -3.76 18.17
C GLU A 752 0.80 -3.00 17.57
N HIS A 753 0.69 -1.72 17.91
CA HIS A 753 -0.34 -0.84 17.40
C HIS A 753 0.29 0.49 16.93
N PRO A 754 -0.24 1.13 15.85
CA PRO A 754 0.19 2.48 15.48
C PRO A 754 -0.10 3.46 16.61
N THR A 755 0.75 4.46 16.77
CA THR A 755 0.56 5.50 17.80
C THR A 755 0.70 6.90 17.21
N ARG A 756 -0.17 7.80 17.66
CA ARG A 756 -0.10 9.21 17.31
C ARG A 756 1.11 9.91 17.94
N LEU A 757 1.59 9.41 19.08
CA LEU A 757 2.72 10.00 19.80
C LEU A 757 3.53 8.94 20.57
N LEU A 758 4.83 8.90 20.28
CA LEU A 758 5.82 8.09 20.99
C LEU A 758 6.87 9.01 21.59
N GLN A 759 7.10 8.87 22.91
CA GLN A 759 8.08 9.67 23.65
C GLN A 759 9.12 8.78 24.32
N MET A 760 10.40 9.14 24.19
CA MET A 760 11.51 8.48 24.87
C MET A 760 12.30 9.52 25.65
N GLN A 761 12.34 9.36 26.98
CA GLN A 761 12.95 10.32 27.88
C GLN A 761 13.92 9.63 28.83
N LEU A 762 14.96 10.36 29.22
CA LEU A 762 15.82 9.95 30.33
C LEU A 762 15.24 10.51 31.63
N VAL A 763 15.03 9.63 32.62
CA VAL A 763 14.48 9.98 33.93
C VAL A 763 15.41 9.48 35.07
N ASP A 764 15.37 10.16 36.21
CA ASP A 764 16.05 9.70 37.45
C ASP A 764 15.16 8.78 38.28
N ASP A 765 15.66 8.35 39.46
CA ASP A 765 14.93 7.49 40.39
C ASP A 765 13.66 8.16 41.00
N ALA A 766 13.58 9.49 40.95
CA ALA A 766 12.40 10.24 41.35
C ALA A 766 11.41 10.42 40.19
N ASN A 767 11.69 9.80 39.03
CA ASN A 767 10.93 9.95 37.77
C ASN A 767 10.93 11.39 37.19
N SER A 768 11.92 12.21 37.62
CA SER A 768 12.10 13.55 37.06
C SER A 768 12.76 13.46 35.68
N THR A 769 12.20 14.16 34.71
CA THR A 769 12.71 14.15 33.34
C THR A 769 13.96 14.99 33.19
N HIS A 770 15.05 14.42 32.64
CA HIS A 770 16.28 15.10 32.28
C HIS A 770 16.32 15.55 30.81
N GLY A 771 15.44 15.03 29.98
CA GLY A 771 15.28 15.39 28.57
C GLY A 771 14.83 14.22 27.69
N TYR A 772 14.53 14.52 26.45
CA TYR A 772 14.21 13.54 25.42
C TYR A 772 15.49 12.97 24.80
N LEU A 773 15.44 11.69 24.43
CA LEU A 773 16.50 11.05 23.65
C LEU A 773 16.58 11.69 22.24
N PRO A 774 17.69 11.54 21.51
CA PRO A 774 17.72 11.79 20.07
C PRO A 774 16.59 10.97 19.40
N TYR A 775 15.75 11.63 18.62
CA TYR A 775 14.50 11.03 18.07
C TYR A 775 13.52 10.53 19.13
N GLY A 776 13.57 11.08 20.33
CA GLY A 776 12.73 10.69 21.46
C GLY A 776 11.34 11.34 21.48
N TYR A 777 10.92 12.03 20.43
CA TYR A 777 9.58 12.57 20.26
C TYR A 777 9.15 12.33 18.79
N LEU A 778 8.26 11.37 18.59
CA LEU A 778 7.83 10.94 17.27
C LEU A 778 6.31 10.98 17.20
N GLU A 779 5.78 11.62 16.15
CA GLU A 779 4.35 11.66 15.90
C GLU A 779 3.99 10.75 14.72
N TYR A 780 2.78 10.19 14.74
CA TYR A 780 2.22 9.35 13.67
C TYR A 780 3.09 8.16 13.31
N VAL A 781 3.44 7.40 14.32
CA VAL A 781 4.33 6.23 14.20
C VAL A 781 3.51 5.00 13.81
N GLY A 782 3.94 4.32 12.75
CA GLY A 782 3.38 3.02 12.35
C GLY A 782 3.81 1.91 13.30
N ARG A 783 3.07 0.80 13.30
CA ARG A 783 3.46 -0.39 14.06
C ARG A 783 4.62 -1.15 13.40
N ASN A 784 5.27 -2.02 14.16
CA ASN A 784 6.23 -2.98 13.64
C ASN A 784 5.50 -4.21 13.11
N TYR A 785 5.70 -4.56 11.83
CA TYR A 785 4.88 -5.56 11.13
C TYR A 785 5.39 -6.99 11.19
N GLN A 786 6.57 -7.25 11.72
CA GLN A 786 7.15 -8.58 11.64
C GLN A 786 7.18 -9.30 12.98
N THR A 787 6.80 -10.58 12.91
CA THR A 787 6.84 -11.52 14.04
C THR A 787 8.25 -12.00 14.39
N SER A 788 9.26 -11.78 13.54
CA SER A 788 10.62 -12.18 13.86
C SER A 788 11.20 -11.26 14.93
N ARG A 789 11.89 -11.83 15.91
CA ARG A 789 12.64 -11.10 16.93
C ARG A 789 13.70 -10.14 16.35
N ALA A 790 13.98 -10.24 15.04
CA ALA A 790 15.01 -9.49 14.35
C ALA A 790 14.58 -8.08 13.89
N ARG A 791 13.29 -7.73 13.95
CA ARG A 791 12.83 -6.40 13.51
C ARG A 791 12.12 -5.63 14.63
N PHE A 792 12.87 -4.77 15.23
CA PHE A 792 12.44 -3.82 16.26
C PHE A 792 12.97 -2.43 15.88
N SER A 793 12.30 -1.40 16.38
CA SER A 793 12.81 -0.03 16.28
C SER A 793 13.83 0.20 17.37
N ASN A 794 14.84 1.00 17.09
CA ASN A 794 15.83 1.38 18.09
C ASN A 794 16.06 2.89 18.14
N SER A 795 16.44 3.39 19.31
CA SER A 795 16.94 4.73 19.54
C SER A 795 18.20 4.65 20.39
N THR A 796 19.11 5.60 20.25
CA THR A 796 20.39 5.56 20.93
C THR A 796 20.59 6.76 21.86
N ILE A 797 21.18 6.50 23.03
CA ILE A 797 21.63 7.52 23.98
C ILE A 797 23.12 7.75 23.72
N ASN A 798 23.44 8.84 23.04
CA ASN A 798 24.79 9.18 22.60
C ASN A 798 25.47 10.30 23.41
N GLY A 799 24.95 10.57 24.62
CA GLY A 799 25.48 11.61 25.51
C GLY A 799 24.74 12.96 25.41
N THR A 800 23.86 13.14 24.43
CA THR A 800 23.05 14.35 24.24
C THR A 800 21.58 14.03 24.46
N LEU A 801 20.87 14.86 25.21
CA LEU A 801 19.43 14.90 25.38
C LEU A 801 18.88 16.20 24.83
N PHE A 802 17.55 16.32 24.82
CA PHE A 802 16.86 17.54 24.39
C PHE A 802 15.83 17.96 25.45
N GLU A 803 15.84 19.23 25.85
CA GLU A 803 14.88 19.74 26.85
C GLU A 803 13.45 19.88 26.32
N ASP A 804 13.30 19.99 25.01
CA ASP A 804 12.01 20.25 24.35
C ASP A 804 11.58 19.12 23.40
N THR A 805 10.28 19.09 23.11
CA THR A 805 9.65 18.11 22.22
C THR A 805 10.12 18.22 20.78
N ASP A 806 10.60 19.38 20.38
CA ASP A 806 11.12 19.63 19.03
C ASP A 806 12.58 19.16 18.87
N LEU A 807 13.16 18.59 19.94
CA LEU A 807 14.53 18.07 19.99
C LEU A 807 15.59 19.08 19.52
N THR A 808 15.49 20.30 20.02
CA THR A 808 16.31 21.43 19.50
C THR A 808 17.18 22.08 20.55
N ARG A 809 16.85 21.94 21.84
CA ARG A 809 17.68 22.43 22.92
C ARG A 809 18.49 21.29 23.52
N PRO A 810 19.72 21.05 23.01
CA PRO A 810 20.55 19.96 23.49
C PRO A 810 21.08 20.26 24.88
N VAL A 811 21.08 19.24 25.72
CA VAL A 811 21.71 19.21 27.03
C VAL A 811 22.57 17.96 27.14
N ASP A 812 23.74 18.10 27.76
CA ASP A 812 24.63 16.98 27.96
C ASP A 812 24.14 16.14 29.16
N ILE A 813 24.19 14.81 29.00
CA ILE A 813 23.96 13.86 30.08
C ILE A 813 25.08 14.04 31.11
N LYS A 814 24.72 14.13 32.40
CA LYS A 814 25.66 14.16 33.52
C LYS A 814 25.88 12.76 34.06
N PRO A 815 27.03 12.48 34.68
CA PRO A 815 27.19 11.27 35.49
C PRO A 815 26.07 11.15 36.54
N GLY A 816 25.48 9.96 36.65
CA GLY A 816 24.34 9.73 37.54
C GLY A 816 23.58 8.46 37.20
N ALA A 817 22.55 8.17 37.98
CA ALA A 817 21.70 7.01 37.81
C ALA A 817 20.43 7.36 37.04
N TYR A 818 20.07 6.55 36.04
CA TYR A 818 19.00 6.84 35.12
C TYR A 818 18.20 5.60 34.73
N ARG A 819 17.01 5.87 34.21
CA ARG A 819 16.16 4.92 33.43
C ARG A 819 15.70 5.58 32.16
N VAL A 820 15.42 4.79 31.15
CA VAL A 820 14.67 5.25 29.99
C VAL A 820 13.19 5.09 30.28
N ARG A 821 12.42 6.16 30.12
CA ARG A 821 10.95 6.13 30.09
C ARG A 821 10.49 6.19 28.66
N LEU A 822 9.84 5.12 28.19
CA LEU A 822 9.20 5.00 26.90
C LEU A 822 7.69 5.13 27.08
N SER A 823 7.07 6.14 26.47
CA SER A 823 5.66 6.44 26.61
C SER A 823 5.01 6.44 25.22
N ALA A 824 4.07 5.55 24.98
CA ALA A 824 3.32 5.45 23.72
C ALA A 824 1.85 5.84 23.97
N LEU A 825 1.34 6.80 23.23
CA LEU A 825 -0.05 7.23 23.34
C LEU A 825 -0.97 6.11 22.86
N ARG A 826 -1.93 5.73 23.70
CA ARG A 826 -2.96 4.75 23.33
C ARG A 826 -3.87 5.29 22.24
N PRO A 827 -4.48 4.42 21.42
CA PRO A 827 -5.33 4.84 20.31
C PRO A 827 -6.45 5.79 20.74
N LEU A 828 -6.73 6.79 19.93
CA LEU A 828 -7.81 7.79 20.11
C LEU A 828 -7.72 8.60 21.43
N ARG A 829 -6.63 8.51 22.18
CA ARG A 829 -6.42 9.31 23.41
C ARG A 829 -5.89 10.71 23.07
N ASP A 830 -6.19 11.67 23.97
CA ASP A 830 -5.65 13.03 23.87
C ASP A 830 -4.18 13.03 24.32
N PRO A 831 -3.23 13.55 23.52
CA PRO A 831 -1.83 13.68 23.92
C PRO A 831 -1.59 14.52 25.17
N ARG A 832 -2.58 15.34 25.58
CA ARG A 832 -2.52 16.15 26.81
C ARG A 832 -2.97 15.38 28.06
N ASP A 833 -3.57 14.22 27.89
CA ASP A 833 -4.00 13.36 28.99
C ASP A 833 -2.85 12.43 29.41
N PRO A 834 -2.23 12.62 30.59
CA PRO A 834 -1.11 11.77 31.03
C PRO A 834 -1.53 10.30 31.23
N ASP A 835 -2.79 10.02 31.51
CA ASP A 835 -3.34 8.66 31.67
C ASP A 835 -3.62 8.00 30.31
N GLY A 836 -3.48 8.75 29.22
CA GLY A 836 -3.62 8.25 27.84
C GLY A 836 -2.44 7.42 27.36
N PHE A 837 -1.33 7.34 28.09
CA PHE A 837 -0.12 6.68 27.64
C PHE A 837 0.07 5.29 28.27
N GLN A 838 0.56 4.35 27.45
CA GLN A 838 1.22 3.16 27.95
C GLN A 838 2.69 3.52 28.23
N VAL A 839 3.16 3.27 29.47
CA VAL A 839 4.49 3.67 29.91
C VAL A 839 5.30 2.46 30.30
N TRP A 840 6.53 2.41 29.82
CA TRP A 840 7.54 1.43 30.23
C TRP A 840 8.80 2.13 30.75
N HIS A 841 9.46 1.53 31.75
CA HIS A 841 10.74 1.97 32.27
C HIS A 841 11.77 0.87 32.09
N SER A 842 12.98 1.27 31.65
CA SER A 842 14.09 0.34 31.53
C SER A 842 14.63 -0.13 32.89
N SER A 843 15.51 -1.14 32.86
CA SER A 843 16.46 -1.37 33.96
C SER A 843 17.21 -0.07 34.28
N ARG A 844 17.58 0.09 35.55
CA ARG A 844 18.39 1.22 36.03
C ARG A 844 19.81 1.06 35.53
N PHE A 845 20.42 2.12 35.04
CA PHE A 845 21.84 2.13 34.68
C PHE A 845 22.55 3.37 35.26
N ILE A 846 23.85 3.28 35.45
CA ILE A 846 24.67 4.32 36.05
C ILE A 846 25.61 4.83 34.97
N VAL A 847 25.50 6.09 34.63
CA VAL A 847 26.42 6.78 33.71
C VAL A 847 27.62 7.25 34.54
N ASP A 848 28.77 6.62 34.32
CA ASP A 848 30.03 6.97 35.03
C ASP A 848 30.71 8.19 34.41
N SER A 849 30.71 8.24 33.04
CA SER A 849 31.32 9.33 32.29
C SER A 849 30.67 9.53 30.95
N VAL A 850 30.74 10.78 30.46
CA VAL A 850 30.33 11.14 29.09
C VAL A 850 31.49 11.86 28.45
N SER A 851 32.03 11.32 27.35
CA SER A 851 33.07 11.97 26.55
C SER A 851 32.58 12.23 25.16
N LEU A 852 31.98 13.40 24.92
CA LEU A 852 31.59 13.84 23.60
C LEU A 852 32.83 14.31 22.84
N ALA A 853 33.08 13.76 21.63
CA ALA A 853 34.11 14.28 20.76
C ALA A 853 33.77 15.74 20.39
N LYS A 854 34.48 16.69 20.96
CA LYS A 854 34.44 18.09 20.54
C LYS A 854 34.97 18.13 19.13
N ASN A 855 34.06 18.36 18.12
CA ASN A 855 34.32 18.47 16.68
C ASN A 855 34.33 17.14 15.91
N ALA A 856 33.16 16.68 15.54
CA ALA A 856 33.00 15.96 14.28
C ALA A 856 32.04 16.73 13.38
N THR A 857 32.55 17.79 12.75
CA THR A 857 32.01 18.28 11.49
C THR A 857 32.34 17.23 10.45
N GLY A 858 31.31 16.45 10.00
CA GLY A 858 31.37 15.77 8.73
C GLY A 858 32.26 14.53 8.60
N ALA A 859 31.93 13.46 9.28
CA ALA A 859 32.24 12.12 8.77
C ALA A 859 30.98 11.28 8.95
N GLN A 860 30.42 10.82 7.83
CA GLN A 860 29.41 9.75 7.85
C GLN A 860 30.07 8.50 8.47
N PRO A 861 29.39 7.77 9.35
CA PRO A 861 29.81 6.40 9.64
C PRO A 861 29.69 5.59 8.34
N THR A 862 30.77 4.98 7.93
CA THR A 862 30.75 3.94 6.89
C THR A 862 29.89 2.80 7.40
N ASP A 863 28.91 2.40 6.60
CA ASP A 863 28.13 1.18 6.80
C ASP A 863 29.02 -0.04 6.50
N ASP A 864 29.82 -0.45 7.49
CA ASP A 864 30.48 -1.75 7.49
C ASP A 864 30.03 -2.48 8.77
N ASP A 865 28.89 -3.15 8.69
CA ASP A 865 28.45 -4.28 9.53
C ASP A 865 26.97 -4.63 9.20
N ASP A 866 26.67 -4.86 7.92
CA ASP A 866 25.44 -5.55 7.50
C ASP A 866 25.79 -6.95 6.97
N ASP A 867 26.22 -7.83 7.88
CA ASP A 867 26.29 -9.29 7.59
C ASP A 867 25.16 -10.02 8.34
N PHE A 868 23.93 -9.76 7.95
CA PHE A 868 22.78 -10.65 8.17
C PHE A 868 21.83 -10.54 6.96
N GLY A 869 21.75 -11.63 6.22
CA GLY A 869 21.04 -11.90 5.00
C GLY A 869 19.79 -11.05 4.70
N ASP A 870 19.88 -10.32 3.61
CA ASP A 870 18.78 -9.60 2.97
C ASP A 870 17.93 -10.58 2.15
N ASP A 871 16.84 -11.06 2.72
CA ASP A 871 15.75 -11.65 1.94
C ASP A 871 14.76 -10.51 1.59
N GLY A 872 14.96 -9.95 0.40
CA GLY A 872 14.31 -8.77 -0.13
C GLY A 872 12.78 -8.79 -0.14
N SER A 873 12.14 -8.45 0.97
CA SER A 873 10.76 -7.99 0.99
C SER A 873 10.46 -7.22 2.28
N GLY A 874 10.72 -5.92 2.29
CA GLY A 874 10.37 -5.10 3.44
C GLY A 874 10.51 -3.61 3.14
N SER A 875 9.39 -2.97 2.78
CA SER A 875 9.26 -1.52 2.82
C SER A 875 9.36 -1.04 4.27
N ASN A 876 10.57 -0.75 4.73
CA ASN A 876 10.74 0.01 5.97
C ASN A 876 10.92 1.48 5.62
N GLY A 877 10.01 2.32 6.10
CA GLY A 877 10.24 3.75 6.16
C GLY A 877 11.51 4.02 6.97
N ARG A 878 12.65 4.12 6.27
CA ARG A 878 13.85 4.65 6.89
C ARG A 878 13.59 6.12 7.21
N LEU A 879 13.40 6.41 8.49
CA LEU A 879 13.53 7.76 8.99
C LEU A 879 14.94 8.25 8.61
N PHE A 880 15.01 9.29 7.79
CA PHE A 880 16.28 9.92 7.46
C PHE A 880 16.99 10.32 8.75
N ARG A 881 18.18 9.80 8.94
CA ARG A 881 19.13 10.35 9.91
C ARG A 881 19.57 11.72 9.40
N PRO A 882 19.68 12.73 10.28
CA PRO A 882 20.20 14.05 9.92
C PRO A 882 21.63 14.02 9.41
#